data_16fc504da963e8ba2d6f8831961756f0
#
_entry.id   16fc504da963e8ba2d6f8831961756f0
#
_cell.length_a   1.000
_cell.length_b   1.000
_cell.length_c   1.000
_cell.angle_alpha   90.00
_cell.angle_beta   90.00
_cell.angle_gamma   90.00
#
_symmetry.space_group_name_H-M   'P 1'
#
loop_
_entity.id
_entity.type
_entity.pdbx_description
1 polymer ?
#
loop_
_entity_poly.entity_id
_entity_poly.type
_entity_poly.pdbx_seq_one_letter_code
_entity_poly.pdbx_strand_id
1 'polypeptide(L)'
;MPAGYQVLYVLTEGPGLVIQAVNGDSEFQVNTPGNYTIHTLVYDPATLDLSIVQFGVTTGFDVNGLLIQGGGSICAALDVAGVQVSVIAPDAGTLSGGTSLCSNGGAPVTLTATPNGDANVPAGYQTVYVLTQGAGLTIVNAGPNPSFDVTDDGLYTIHTLVYDPATLDLWIVQLGVTTGFDVNGLLVQGGGSICARLDVPGAQFNVASPNAGTLSGGASICGDGNAVTLTATPNGDANVPAGYQTVYVLTQGAGLTIVNAGPNPSFDVTDDGLYTIHTLVYDPATLDLSIVQLGVTTGFDVNGLLVQGGGSICASLDVPGAQFNVASPNAGTLSGGASICGDGNAVTLTATPNGDANVPAGYQTVYVLTQGAGLTIVNAGPNPSFDVTDDGLYTIHTLVYDPATLDLSTCSWVTTGFDVNGLLVQGGGSICASLDVPGAQFNVASPNAGTLSGGASICGDGNAVTLTATPNGDANVPAGYQTVYVLTQGAGLTIVNAGANPSFDVADGGLYTIHTLVYDPATLDLRIVQLGVTTGFDVNGLLVQGGGSICASLDVPGAQFNVASPNAGTLSGGASICGDGNAVTLSATPNGDANAPAGYQTVYVLTQGAGLTIVNAGPNPSFDVTDDGLYTIHTLVYDPATLDLSTVQLGVTTGFDVNGLLVQGGGSICARLDVPGAQFTVGTPSAGPDRGCEEVCFEQGTVISATPNGDANVPAGYQTIYVLTQGAGLVSRT
;
A
#
# COMPACT_ATOMS: atom_id res chain seq x y z
N MET A 1 -38.50 -40.56 115.36
CA MET A 1 -39.11 -39.24 115.57
C MET A 1 -40.22 -39.39 116.65
N PRO A 2 -40.24 -38.53 117.65
CA PRO A 2 -41.28 -38.59 118.71
C PRO A 2 -42.66 -38.27 118.09
N ALA A 3 -43.68 -38.78 118.75
CA ALA A 3 -45.06 -38.57 118.34
C ALA A 3 -45.43 -37.05 118.45
N GLY A 4 -46.01 -36.43 117.39
CA GLY A 4 -46.38 -35.01 117.30
C GLY A 4 -45.33 -34.10 116.70
N TYR A 5 -44.05 -34.56 116.55
CA TYR A 5 -43.01 -33.77 115.88
C TYR A 5 -43.17 -33.81 114.34
N GLN A 6 -42.71 -32.70 113.68
CA GLN A 6 -42.69 -32.58 112.27
C GLN A 6 -41.25 -32.45 111.79
N VAL A 7 -41.01 -32.78 110.50
CA VAL A 7 -39.77 -32.62 109.77
C VAL A 7 -39.95 -31.55 108.68
N LEU A 8 -39.01 -30.63 108.64
CA LEU A 8 -38.85 -29.66 107.57
C LEU A 8 -37.44 -29.70 107.11
N TYR A 9 -37.27 -29.38 105.83
CA TYR A 9 -35.96 -29.13 105.26
C TYR A 9 -35.78 -27.61 105.11
N VAL A 10 -34.57 -27.08 105.45
CA VAL A 10 -34.25 -25.67 105.44
C VAL A 10 -33.15 -25.47 104.42
N LEU A 11 -33.34 -24.67 103.41
CA LEU A 11 -32.31 -24.23 102.48
C LEU A 11 -31.68 -22.97 102.96
N THR A 12 -30.36 -23.00 103.12
CA THR A 12 -29.56 -21.82 103.48
C THR A 12 -28.54 -21.52 102.35
N GLU A 13 -28.13 -20.23 102.24
CA GLU A 13 -27.11 -19.77 101.31
C GLU A 13 -25.93 -19.13 102.00
N GLY A 14 -24.74 -19.44 101.49
CA GLY A 14 -23.48 -18.84 101.88
C GLY A 14 -22.99 -19.24 103.30
N PRO A 15 -21.77 -18.75 103.70
CA PRO A 15 -21.15 -19.09 104.93
C PRO A 15 -21.95 -18.60 106.17
N GLY A 16 -22.81 -17.61 105.94
CA GLY A 16 -23.76 -17.08 106.96
C GLY A 16 -24.99 -17.95 107.18
N LEU A 17 -25.15 -19.00 106.38
CA LEU A 17 -26.33 -19.89 106.36
C LEU A 17 -27.66 -19.12 106.39
N VAL A 18 -27.77 -18.10 105.48
CA VAL A 18 -28.99 -17.29 105.39
C VAL A 18 -30.10 -18.17 104.83
N ILE A 19 -31.20 -18.28 105.58
CA ILE A 19 -32.36 -19.16 105.16
C ILE A 19 -33.04 -18.56 103.94
N GLN A 20 -33.04 -19.33 102.82
CA GLN A 20 -33.66 -18.95 101.57
C GLN A 20 -35.08 -19.55 101.39
N ALA A 21 -35.25 -20.78 101.93
CA ALA A 21 -36.57 -21.50 101.77
C ALA A 21 -36.64 -22.57 102.89
N VAL A 22 -37.85 -23.00 103.15
CA VAL A 22 -38.21 -24.21 103.90
C VAL A 22 -39.23 -25.07 103.16
N ASN A 23 -39.10 -26.39 103.20
CA ASN A 23 -39.97 -27.24 102.47
C ASN A 23 -40.23 -28.55 103.26
N GLY A 24 -41.37 -29.22 103.03
CA GLY A 24 -41.68 -30.57 103.58
C GLY A 24 -40.79 -31.66 102.91
N ASP A 25 -40.28 -31.41 101.72
CA ASP A 25 -39.38 -32.30 100.99
C ASP A 25 -38.02 -31.74 100.94
N SER A 26 -36.98 -32.55 100.76
CA SER A 26 -35.52 -32.12 100.68
C SER A 26 -35.16 -31.56 99.33
N GLU A 27 -36.16 -31.25 98.43
CA GLU A 27 -35.91 -30.67 97.06
C GLU A 27 -36.21 -29.19 97.08
N PHE A 28 -35.22 -28.38 96.56
CA PHE A 28 -35.30 -26.92 96.43
C PHE A 28 -34.93 -26.48 95.09
N GLN A 29 -35.71 -25.56 94.49
CA GLN A 29 -35.34 -24.84 93.27
C GLN A 29 -34.60 -23.57 93.65
N VAL A 30 -33.37 -23.40 93.12
CA VAL A 30 -32.57 -22.21 93.26
C VAL A 30 -32.34 -21.53 91.90
N ASN A 31 -32.41 -20.18 91.84
CA ASN A 31 -32.31 -19.43 90.65
C ASN A 31 -31.01 -18.64 90.55
N THR A 32 -30.23 -18.69 91.53
CA THR A 32 -28.92 -17.96 91.62
C THR A 32 -27.80 -18.94 91.88
N PRO A 33 -26.60 -18.70 91.29
CA PRO A 33 -25.39 -19.44 91.65
C PRO A 33 -25.03 -19.12 93.11
N GLY A 34 -24.59 -20.14 93.83
CA GLY A 34 -24.19 -19.95 95.22
C GLY A 34 -23.89 -21.27 95.92
N ASN A 35 -23.37 -21.16 97.19
CA ASN A 35 -23.19 -22.34 98.08
C ASN A 35 -24.41 -22.45 98.94
N TYR A 36 -25.15 -23.49 98.70
CA TYR A 36 -26.37 -23.78 99.43
C TYR A 36 -26.10 -24.92 100.41
N THR A 37 -26.83 -24.90 101.57
CA THR A 37 -26.80 -26.02 102.50
C THR A 37 -28.28 -26.41 102.80
N ILE A 38 -28.59 -27.68 102.67
CA ILE A 38 -29.86 -28.20 103.02
C ILE A 38 -29.74 -28.85 104.39
N HIS A 39 -30.51 -28.32 105.40
CA HIS A 39 -30.53 -28.77 106.76
C HIS A 39 -31.85 -29.50 107.00
N THR A 40 -31.86 -30.56 107.89
CA THR A 40 -33.07 -31.19 108.42
C THR A 40 -33.38 -30.53 109.72
N LEU A 41 -34.61 -30.06 109.85
CA LEU A 41 -35.16 -29.55 111.12
C LEU A 41 -36.33 -30.49 111.57
N VAL A 42 -36.14 -31.06 112.85
CA VAL A 42 -37.20 -31.82 113.52
C VAL A 42 -37.67 -30.96 114.63
N TYR A 43 -38.96 -30.64 114.70
CA TYR A 43 -39.47 -29.68 115.68
C TYR A 43 -40.90 -30.06 116.16
N ASP A 44 -41.28 -29.59 117.37
CA ASP A 44 -42.64 -29.59 117.88
C ASP A 44 -43.40 -28.32 117.41
N PRO A 45 -44.40 -28.39 116.59
CA PRO A 45 -45.12 -27.21 116.04
C PRO A 45 -45.85 -26.43 117.17
N ALA A 46 -46.05 -27.05 118.39
CA ALA A 46 -46.59 -26.31 119.52
C ALA A 46 -45.60 -25.40 120.27
N THR A 47 -44.26 -25.57 119.97
CA THR A 47 -43.24 -24.84 120.64
C THR A 47 -42.41 -23.92 119.71
N LEU A 48 -42.34 -24.23 118.42
CA LEU A 48 -41.66 -23.48 117.42
C LEU A 48 -42.62 -22.84 116.43
N ASP A 49 -42.73 -21.51 116.45
CA ASP A 49 -43.47 -20.70 115.51
C ASP A 49 -42.54 -20.39 114.29
N LEU A 50 -42.79 -20.97 113.12
CA LEU A 50 -41.99 -20.77 111.95
C LEU A 50 -42.20 -19.35 111.27
N SER A 51 -43.23 -18.63 111.72
CA SER A 51 -43.50 -17.27 111.19
C SER A 51 -42.41 -16.24 111.58
N ILE A 52 -41.53 -16.59 112.51
CA ILE A 52 -40.44 -15.77 112.89
C ILE A 52 -39.29 -15.74 111.86
N VAL A 53 -39.26 -16.70 110.93
CA VAL A 53 -38.19 -16.77 109.92
C VAL A 53 -38.52 -15.81 108.83
N GLN A 54 -37.59 -14.90 108.60
CA GLN A 54 -37.60 -13.98 107.39
C GLN A 54 -36.58 -14.52 106.40
N PHE A 55 -37.10 -14.99 105.21
CA PHE A 55 -36.23 -15.49 104.15
C PHE A 55 -35.27 -14.41 103.64
N GLY A 56 -34.06 -14.75 103.32
CA GLY A 56 -33.03 -13.82 102.92
C GLY A 56 -32.39 -12.95 104.07
N VAL A 57 -32.87 -13.13 105.33
CA VAL A 57 -32.44 -12.36 106.49
C VAL A 57 -32.06 -13.26 107.70
N THR A 58 -32.99 -14.14 108.12
CA THR A 58 -32.76 -15.06 109.25
C THR A 58 -31.70 -16.09 108.86
N THR A 59 -30.75 -16.33 109.78
CA THR A 59 -29.72 -17.35 109.55
C THR A 59 -30.00 -18.66 110.27
N GLY A 60 -29.46 -19.75 109.75
CA GLY A 60 -29.51 -21.05 110.46
C GLY A 60 -28.86 -20.98 111.81
N PHE A 61 -27.90 -20.06 112.05
CA PHE A 61 -27.35 -19.80 113.36
C PHE A 61 -28.35 -19.18 114.34
N ASP A 62 -29.20 -18.23 113.83
CA ASP A 62 -30.21 -17.58 114.61
C ASP A 62 -31.30 -18.65 115.04
N VAL A 63 -31.71 -19.46 114.07
CA VAL A 63 -32.64 -20.54 114.38
C VAL A 63 -32.00 -21.51 115.41
N ASN A 64 -30.81 -22.00 115.17
CA ASN A 64 -30.10 -22.90 116.05
C ASN A 64 -29.96 -22.36 117.47
N GLY A 65 -29.68 -21.05 117.61
CA GLY A 65 -29.57 -20.34 118.89
C GLY A 65 -30.89 -20.35 119.72
N LEU A 66 -32.03 -20.47 119.08
CA LEU A 66 -33.31 -20.60 119.77
C LEU A 66 -33.61 -22.03 120.24
N LEU A 67 -32.96 -23.05 119.68
CA LEU A 67 -33.11 -24.43 119.96
C LEU A 67 -32.36 -24.88 121.21
N ILE A 68 -32.78 -25.90 121.92
CA ILE A 68 -32.07 -26.46 123.06
C ILE A 68 -30.63 -26.83 122.66
N GLN A 69 -30.38 -27.41 121.51
CA GLN A 69 -29.02 -27.79 121.07
C GLN A 69 -28.04 -26.59 120.88
N GLY A 70 -28.58 -25.39 120.59
CA GLY A 70 -27.83 -24.16 120.50
C GLY A 70 -27.84 -23.29 121.76
N GLY A 71 -28.46 -23.74 122.86
CA GLY A 71 -28.50 -23.04 124.14
C GLY A 71 -29.84 -22.33 124.43
N GLY A 72 -30.80 -22.40 123.52
CA GLY A 72 -32.13 -21.81 123.62
C GLY A 72 -33.12 -22.70 124.40
N SER A 73 -34.44 -22.46 124.23
CA SER A 73 -35.46 -23.10 125.02
C SER A 73 -36.49 -23.92 124.15
N ILE A 74 -36.31 -23.85 122.82
CA ILE A 74 -37.25 -24.51 121.85
C ILE A 74 -36.82 -25.99 121.71
N CYS A 75 -37.81 -26.87 121.90
CA CYS A 75 -37.60 -28.32 121.71
C CYS A 75 -37.64 -28.69 120.26
N ALA A 76 -36.54 -28.53 119.57
CA ALA A 76 -36.31 -28.90 118.16
C ALA A 76 -34.87 -29.27 117.95
N ALA A 77 -34.56 -30.01 116.85
CA ALA A 77 -33.22 -30.38 116.41
C ALA A 77 -32.98 -30.01 114.98
N LEU A 78 -31.92 -29.27 114.70
CA LEU A 78 -31.44 -28.85 113.38
C LEU A 78 -30.16 -29.61 113.05
N ASP A 79 -30.11 -30.26 111.90
CA ASP A 79 -28.86 -30.75 111.37
C ASP A 79 -28.00 -29.54 110.89
N VAL A 80 -27.11 -29.08 111.75
CA VAL A 80 -26.30 -27.87 111.57
C VAL A 80 -25.35 -28.08 110.40
N ALA A 81 -24.83 -29.29 110.22
CA ALA A 81 -23.82 -29.52 109.18
C ALA A 81 -24.53 -29.52 107.78
N GLY A 82 -25.70 -30.08 107.70
CA GLY A 82 -26.46 -30.15 106.45
C GLY A 82 -25.69 -30.77 105.30
N VAL A 83 -26.36 -30.79 104.16
CA VAL A 83 -25.79 -31.23 102.88
C VAL A 83 -25.44 -29.95 102.05
N GLN A 84 -24.19 -29.79 101.78
CA GLN A 84 -23.72 -28.64 100.99
C GLN A 84 -23.84 -28.93 99.50
N VAL A 85 -24.43 -27.98 98.77
CA VAL A 85 -24.61 -28.01 97.29
C VAL A 85 -24.08 -26.73 96.74
N SER A 86 -23.03 -26.80 95.89
CA SER A 86 -22.53 -25.63 95.15
C SER A 86 -23.24 -25.55 93.81
N VAL A 87 -24.00 -24.51 93.61
CA VAL A 87 -24.63 -24.18 92.30
C VAL A 87 -23.76 -23.22 91.56
N ILE A 88 -23.19 -23.66 90.48
CA ILE A 88 -22.19 -22.91 89.63
C ILE A 88 -22.85 -22.50 88.34
N ALA A 89 -22.57 -21.27 87.87
CA ALA A 89 -22.99 -20.76 86.62
C ALA A 89 -21.78 -20.24 85.89
N PRO A 90 -21.08 -21.09 85.17
CA PRO A 90 -20.03 -20.64 84.30
C PRO A 90 -20.69 -19.83 83.14
N ASP A 91 -19.99 -18.80 82.66
CA ASP A 91 -20.37 -18.01 81.52
C ASP A 91 -19.18 -17.83 80.60
N ALA A 92 -19.31 -18.19 79.31
CA ALA A 92 -18.27 -18.08 78.32
C ALA A 92 -17.98 -16.61 77.92
N GLY A 93 -18.90 -15.72 78.26
CA GLY A 93 -18.85 -14.34 77.81
C GLY A 93 -19.01 -14.25 76.34
N THR A 94 -18.56 -13.13 75.78
CA THR A 94 -18.61 -12.82 74.36
C THR A 94 -17.23 -12.46 73.83
N LEU A 95 -17.08 -12.69 72.51
CA LEU A 95 -15.89 -12.30 71.76
C LEU A 95 -16.22 -11.18 70.79
N SER A 96 -15.30 -10.22 70.70
CA SER A 96 -15.29 -9.22 69.64
C SER A 96 -14.17 -9.53 68.63
N GLY A 97 -14.28 -9.04 67.39
CA GLY A 97 -13.24 -9.13 66.37
C GLY A 97 -13.66 -9.90 65.17
N GLY A 98 -14.64 -10.25 64.71
CA GLY A 98 -14.94 -10.93 63.42
C GLY A 98 -14.81 -9.98 62.23
N THR A 99 -14.05 -10.36 61.25
CA THR A 99 -13.81 -9.58 60.01
C THR A 99 -13.61 -10.51 58.81
N SER A 100 -13.78 -9.99 57.60
CA SER A 100 -13.29 -10.64 56.38
C SER A 100 -11.80 -10.44 56.26
N LEU A 101 -11.06 -11.50 56.03
CA LEU A 101 -9.59 -11.51 55.91
C LEU A 101 -9.19 -12.10 54.56
N CYS A 102 -8.12 -11.55 53.99
CA CYS A 102 -7.59 -11.98 52.73
C CYS A 102 -6.29 -12.75 52.88
N SER A 103 -6.24 -13.94 52.31
CA SER A 103 -4.99 -14.69 52.16
C SER A 103 -4.38 -14.37 50.79
N ASN A 104 -3.09 -14.10 50.77
CA ASN A 104 -2.34 -13.95 49.54
C ASN A 104 -1.75 -15.30 49.14
N GLY A 105 -2.36 -15.95 48.15
CA GLY A 105 -1.85 -17.18 47.54
C GLY A 105 -1.74 -18.38 48.49
N GLY A 106 -2.65 -18.51 49.50
CA GLY A 106 -2.64 -19.61 50.48
C GLY A 106 -1.65 -19.43 51.60
N ALA A 107 -1.12 -18.23 51.82
CA ALA A 107 -0.34 -17.92 53.03
C ALA A 107 -1.23 -17.99 54.27
N PRO A 108 -0.71 -18.47 55.44
CA PRO A 108 -1.48 -18.51 56.68
C PRO A 108 -2.02 -17.13 57.05
N VAL A 109 -3.28 -17.08 57.43
CA VAL A 109 -3.95 -15.89 57.96
C VAL A 109 -4.24 -16.10 59.44
N THR A 110 -3.83 -15.16 60.27
CA THR A 110 -4.08 -15.24 61.71
C THR A 110 -5.44 -14.61 62.04
N LEU A 111 -6.36 -15.44 62.54
CA LEU A 111 -7.66 -15.02 63.05
C LEU A 111 -7.48 -14.67 64.55
N THR A 112 -7.80 -13.45 64.95
CA THR A 112 -7.69 -13.06 66.34
C THR A 112 -8.98 -12.41 66.85
N ALA A 113 -9.59 -13.03 67.85
CA ALA A 113 -10.73 -12.47 68.58
C ALA A 113 -10.25 -11.84 69.89
N THR A 114 -11.05 -10.95 70.44
CA THR A 114 -10.76 -10.30 71.72
C THR A 114 -11.87 -10.59 72.73
N PRO A 115 -11.58 -11.21 73.85
CA PRO A 115 -12.55 -11.39 74.93
C PRO A 115 -13.06 -10.04 75.46
N ASN A 116 -14.36 -9.86 75.62
CA ASN A 116 -14.98 -8.62 76.07
C ASN A 116 -14.92 -8.46 77.58
N GLY A 117 -14.41 -9.46 78.33
CA GLY A 117 -14.24 -9.40 79.81
C GLY A 117 -15.55 -9.68 80.57
N ASP A 118 -16.57 -10.20 79.90
CA ASP A 118 -17.88 -10.50 80.46
C ASP A 118 -18.03 -11.99 80.87
N ALA A 119 -16.98 -12.79 80.69
CA ALA A 119 -16.97 -14.20 81.04
C ALA A 119 -16.93 -14.39 82.57
N ASN A 120 -17.67 -15.36 83.07
CA ASN A 120 -17.60 -15.85 84.45
C ASN A 120 -16.94 -17.22 84.49
N VAL A 121 -15.70 -17.28 85.09
CA VAL A 121 -14.92 -18.52 85.22
C VAL A 121 -14.88 -18.90 86.67
N PRO A 122 -15.75 -19.81 87.08
CA PRO A 122 -15.77 -20.25 88.50
C PRO A 122 -14.41 -20.88 88.94
N ALA A 123 -14.15 -20.89 90.24
CA ALA A 123 -12.93 -21.52 90.73
C ALA A 123 -12.87 -23.00 90.32
N GLY A 124 -11.70 -23.41 89.76
CA GLY A 124 -11.48 -24.76 89.23
C GLY A 124 -11.83 -24.94 87.76
N TYR A 125 -12.61 -24.04 87.24
CA TYR A 125 -12.93 -24.05 85.75
C TYR A 125 -11.77 -23.51 84.90
N GLN A 126 -11.76 -23.96 83.65
CA GLN A 126 -10.74 -23.51 82.72
C GLN A 126 -11.46 -22.89 81.44
N THR A 127 -10.71 -22.07 80.74
CA THR A 127 -11.12 -21.46 79.49
C THR A 127 -10.28 -22.02 78.37
N VAL A 128 -10.97 -22.46 77.31
CA VAL A 128 -10.34 -22.82 76.08
C VAL A 128 -11.07 -22.12 74.94
N TYR A 129 -10.33 -21.67 73.92
CA TYR A 129 -10.92 -21.10 72.69
C TYR A 129 -10.98 -22.20 71.63
N VAL A 130 -12.08 -22.26 70.91
CA VAL A 130 -12.39 -23.31 69.95
C VAL A 130 -12.58 -22.63 68.56
N LEU A 131 -11.79 -23.03 67.58
CA LEU A 131 -11.96 -22.61 66.19
C LEU A 131 -12.85 -23.60 65.44
N THR A 132 -13.94 -23.11 64.87
CA THR A 132 -14.82 -23.90 64.02
C THR A 132 -14.78 -23.38 62.60
N GLN A 133 -15.09 -24.28 61.63
CA GLN A 133 -15.15 -23.96 60.20
C GLN A 133 -16.52 -24.29 59.62
N GLY A 134 -17.04 -23.40 58.77
CA GLY A 134 -18.28 -23.56 58.04
C GLY A 134 -19.55 -23.40 58.88
N ALA A 135 -20.71 -23.41 58.22
CA ALA A 135 -22.01 -23.30 58.88
C ALA A 135 -22.32 -24.48 59.81
N GLY A 136 -21.64 -25.61 59.64
CA GLY A 136 -21.75 -26.79 60.50
C GLY A 136 -20.92 -26.66 61.76
N LEU A 137 -20.15 -25.56 61.95
CA LEU A 137 -19.29 -25.32 63.09
C LEU A 137 -18.38 -26.51 63.39
N THR A 138 -17.81 -27.14 62.36
CA THR A 138 -16.82 -28.22 62.53
C THR A 138 -15.60 -27.71 63.27
N ILE A 139 -15.27 -28.33 64.39
CA ILE A 139 -14.10 -27.94 65.21
C ILE A 139 -12.84 -28.31 64.44
N VAL A 140 -12.02 -27.33 64.12
CA VAL A 140 -10.75 -27.49 63.35
C VAL A 140 -9.52 -27.22 64.21
N ASN A 141 -9.67 -26.48 65.29
CA ASN A 141 -8.58 -26.23 66.25
C ASN A 141 -9.13 -25.83 67.61
N ALA A 142 -8.28 -25.92 68.66
CA ALA A 142 -8.60 -25.43 70.01
C ALA A 142 -7.26 -24.99 70.68
N GLY A 143 -7.32 -23.99 71.55
CA GLY A 143 -6.12 -23.46 72.19
C GLY A 143 -6.39 -22.52 73.35
N PRO A 144 -5.34 -22.16 74.11
CA PRO A 144 -5.48 -21.29 75.29
C PRO A 144 -5.63 -19.81 74.92
N ASN A 145 -5.37 -19.43 73.69
CA ASN A 145 -5.48 -18.06 73.17
C ASN A 145 -6.55 -17.98 72.07
N PRO A 146 -7.31 -16.88 71.94
CA PRO A 146 -8.30 -16.67 70.87
C PRO A 146 -7.63 -16.22 69.57
N SER A 147 -6.56 -16.92 69.15
CA SER A 147 -5.79 -16.60 67.95
C SER A 147 -5.36 -17.89 67.24
N PHE A 148 -5.71 -18.03 65.97
CA PHE A 148 -5.48 -19.25 65.20
C PHE A 148 -5.00 -18.88 63.78
N ASP A 149 -4.04 -19.62 63.27
CA ASP A 149 -3.60 -19.52 61.86
C ASP A 149 -4.40 -20.51 61.01
N VAL A 150 -4.93 -20.03 59.87
CA VAL A 150 -5.68 -20.83 58.89
C VAL A 150 -5.12 -20.59 57.51
N THR A 151 -5.20 -21.60 56.62
CA THR A 151 -4.72 -21.55 55.24
C THR A 151 -5.86 -21.67 54.23
N ASP A 152 -6.97 -22.29 54.62
CA ASP A 152 -8.07 -22.61 53.71
C ASP A 152 -9.12 -21.50 53.72
N ASP A 153 -9.76 -21.30 52.58
CA ASP A 153 -10.88 -20.38 52.46
C ASP A 153 -12.07 -20.88 53.29
N GLY A 154 -12.86 -19.98 53.80
CA GLY A 154 -14.09 -20.31 54.43
C GLY A 154 -14.51 -19.41 55.58
N LEU A 155 -15.67 -19.74 56.13
CA LEU A 155 -16.21 -19.09 57.32
C LEU A 155 -15.65 -19.80 58.52
N TYR A 156 -14.98 -19.06 59.40
CA TYR A 156 -14.45 -19.53 60.67
C TYR A 156 -15.13 -18.77 61.79
N THR A 157 -15.29 -19.48 62.96
CA THR A 157 -15.81 -18.86 64.19
C THR A 157 -14.94 -19.25 65.36
N ILE A 158 -14.48 -18.29 66.11
CA ILE A 158 -13.78 -18.51 67.38
C ILE A 158 -14.82 -18.41 68.48
N HIS A 159 -14.93 -19.48 69.27
CA HIS A 159 -15.83 -19.60 70.45
C HIS A 159 -15.01 -19.66 71.71
N THR A 160 -15.57 -19.16 72.81
CA THR A 160 -15.07 -19.40 74.16
C THR A 160 -15.81 -20.58 74.80
N LEU A 161 -15.11 -21.52 75.41
CA LEU A 161 -15.66 -22.58 76.24
C LEU A 161 -15.07 -22.45 77.66
N VAL A 162 -15.96 -22.25 78.65
CA VAL A 162 -15.66 -22.30 80.08
C VAL A 162 -16.16 -23.62 80.62
N TYR A 163 -15.32 -24.47 81.11
CA TYR A 163 -15.62 -25.85 81.52
C TYR A 163 -14.84 -26.30 82.77
N ASP A 164 -15.37 -27.29 83.46
CA ASP A 164 -14.71 -28.02 84.55
C ASP A 164 -13.95 -29.22 83.95
N PRO A 165 -12.63 -29.25 83.99
CA PRO A 165 -11.84 -30.35 83.43
C PRO A 165 -12.03 -31.69 84.20
N ALA A 166 -12.70 -31.68 85.38
CA ALA A 166 -13.10 -32.93 86.02
C ALA A 166 -14.35 -33.58 85.43
N THR A 167 -15.16 -32.78 84.72
CA THR A 167 -16.46 -33.25 84.15
C THR A 167 -16.50 -33.33 82.64
N LEU A 168 -15.69 -32.51 81.99
CA LEU A 168 -15.62 -32.50 80.49
C LEU A 168 -14.19 -32.85 80.08
N ASP A 169 -14.07 -34.02 79.46
CA ASP A 169 -12.81 -34.47 78.86
C ASP A 169 -12.78 -33.98 77.37
N LEU A 170 -11.87 -33.06 77.07
CA LEU A 170 -11.70 -32.50 75.71
C LEU A 170 -11.15 -33.53 74.71
N TRP A 171 -10.62 -34.68 75.13
CA TRP A 171 -10.15 -35.75 74.24
C TRP A 171 -11.27 -36.42 73.44
N ILE A 172 -12.56 -36.18 73.78
CA ILE A 172 -13.72 -36.63 72.99
C ILE A 172 -13.85 -35.86 71.65
N VAL A 173 -13.22 -34.69 71.54
CA VAL A 173 -13.28 -33.88 70.34
C VAL A 173 -12.33 -34.42 69.25
N GLN A 174 -12.87 -34.79 68.09
CA GLN A 174 -12.13 -35.17 66.92
C GLN A 174 -12.09 -33.96 65.99
N LEU A 175 -10.89 -33.36 65.83
CA LEU A 175 -10.74 -32.24 64.92
C LEU A 175 -11.12 -32.63 63.47
N GLY A 176 -11.87 -31.80 62.80
CA GLY A 176 -12.39 -32.02 61.43
C GLY A 176 -13.68 -32.89 61.39
N VAL A 177 -14.16 -33.38 62.55
CA VAL A 177 -15.35 -34.27 62.65
C VAL A 177 -16.37 -33.74 63.62
N THR A 178 -15.96 -33.52 64.90
CA THR A 178 -16.82 -33.01 65.99
C THR A 178 -17.27 -31.58 65.66
N THR A 179 -18.53 -31.28 65.90
CA THR A 179 -19.07 -29.93 65.68
C THR A 179 -19.26 -29.18 66.98
N GLY A 180 -19.31 -27.85 66.94
CA GLY A 180 -19.68 -27.01 68.07
C GLY A 180 -21.11 -27.35 68.58
N PHE A 181 -21.98 -27.84 67.72
CA PHE A 181 -23.31 -28.31 68.06
C PHE A 181 -23.22 -29.60 68.91
N ASP A 182 -22.31 -30.53 68.55
CA ASP A 182 -22.14 -31.76 69.34
C ASP A 182 -21.64 -31.42 70.75
N VAL A 183 -20.65 -30.55 70.87
CA VAL A 183 -20.14 -30.07 72.17
C VAL A 183 -21.25 -29.38 72.94
N ASN A 184 -21.94 -28.41 72.32
CA ASN A 184 -23.05 -27.70 72.97
C ASN A 184 -24.16 -28.64 73.46
N GLY A 185 -24.47 -29.71 72.69
CA GLY A 185 -25.45 -30.72 73.07
C GLY A 185 -25.08 -31.52 74.32
N LEU A 186 -23.80 -31.60 74.71
CA LEU A 186 -23.36 -32.22 75.98
C LEU A 186 -23.53 -31.29 77.17
N LEU A 187 -23.57 -29.97 76.94
CA LEU A 187 -23.65 -28.96 77.99
C LEU A 187 -25.07 -28.70 78.41
N VAL A 188 -25.28 -28.29 79.66
CA VAL A 188 -26.60 -27.94 80.22
C VAL A 188 -27.30 -26.90 79.33
N GLN A 189 -26.62 -25.93 78.75
CA GLN A 189 -27.21 -24.92 77.85
C GLN A 189 -27.79 -25.51 76.59
N GLY A 190 -27.25 -26.62 76.10
CA GLY A 190 -27.73 -27.35 74.91
C GLY A 190 -28.63 -28.55 75.21
N GLY A 191 -29.01 -28.74 76.49
CA GLY A 191 -29.89 -29.85 76.94
C GLY A 191 -29.14 -31.08 77.48
N GLY A 192 -27.79 -31.02 77.57
CA GLY A 192 -26.96 -32.07 78.14
C GLY A 192 -26.88 -32.00 79.68
N SER A 193 -25.86 -32.65 80.28
CA SER A 193 -25.68 -32.72 81.74
C SER A 193 -24.38 -32.12 82.25
N ILE A 194 -23.50 -31.67 81.37
CA ILE A 194 -22.20 -31.13 81.75
C ILE A 194 -22.31 -29.63 82.10
N CYS A 195 -21.86 -29.25 83.26
CA CYS A 195 -21.88 -27.87 83.72
C CYS A 195 -20.72 -27.09 83.06
N ALA A 196 -20.87 -26.66 81.84
CA ALA A 196 -19.94 -25.83 81.07
C ALA A 196 -20.73 -24.86 80.22
N ARG A 197 -20.04 -23.83 79.68
CA ARG A 197 -20.69 -22.81 78.87
C ARG A 197 -19.87 -22.56 77.63
N LEU A 198 -20.55 -22.53 76.48
CA LEU A 198 -19.98 -22.23 75.15
C LEU A 198 -20.56 -20.91 74.69
N ASP A 199 -19.73 -20.02 74.23
CA ASP A 199 -20.15 -18.83 73.43
C ASP A 199 -20.60 -19.29 72.04
N VAL A 200 -21.92 -19.54 71.88
CA VAL A 200 -22.44 -20.09 70.61
C VAL A 200 -22.33 -19.10 69.45
N PRO A 201 -22.58 -17.78 69.62
CA PRO A 201 -22.37 -16.83 68.53
C PRO A 201 -20.92 -16.76 68.08
N GLY A 202 -19.97 -16.66 69.02
CA GLY A 202 -18.54 -16.51 68.72
C GLY A 202 -18.17 -15.27 67.88
N ALA A 203 -16.89 -15.17 67.57
CA ALA A 203 -16.39 -14.16 66.60
C ALA A 203 -16.19 -14.79 65.23
N GLN A 204 -16.91 -14.29 64.25
CA GLN A 204 -16.95 -14.88 62.88
C GLN A 204 -15.91 -14.17 61.97
N PHE A 205 -15.16 -14.95 61.21
CA PHE A 205 -14.18 -14.53 60.22
C PHE A 205 -14.47 -15.19 58.91
N ASN A 206 -14.46 -14.40 57.82
CA ASN A 206 -14.54 -14.93 56.46
C ASN A 206 -13.16 -14.81 55.80
N VAL A 207 -12.51 -15.94 55.55
CA VAL A 207 -11.20 -16.00 54.88
C VAL A 207 -11.42 -16.29 53.41
N ALA A 208 -10.88 -15.45 52.55
CA ALA A 208 -10.92 -15.59 51.10
C ALA A 208 -9.49 -15.52 50.53
N SER A 209 -9.18 -16.46 49.66
CA SER A 209 -7.89 -16.50 48.94
C SER A 209 -8.17 -16.42 47.44
N PRO A 210 -8.58 -15.25 46.93
CA PRO A 210 -8.78 -15.09 45.51
C PRO A 210 -7.49 -15.37 44.76
N ASN A 211 -7.58 -16.07 43.63
CA ASN A 211 -6.48 -16.31 42.72
C ASN A 211 -6.98 -16.08 41.30
N ALA A 212 -6.39 -15.14 40.60
CA ALA A 212 -6.74 -14.82 39.22
C ALA A 212 -6.41 -15.95 38.25
N GLY A 213 -5.55 -16.89 38.66
CA GLY A 213 -5.06 -17.94 37.78
C GLY A 213 -4.14 -17.38 36.70
N THR A 214 -4.01 -18.13 35.64
CA THR A 214 -3.18 -17.75 34.49
C THR A 214 -3.97 -17.84 33.20
N LEU A 215 -3.53 -17.05 32.22
CA LEU A 215 -4.06 -17.06 30.87
C LEU A 215 -3.05 -17.66 29.89
N SER A 216 -3.53 -18.49 28.99
CA SER A 216 -2.81 -18.90 27.79
C SER A 216 -3.33 -18.13 26.56
N GLY A 217 -2.53 -18.10 25.54
CA GLY A 217 -2.71 -17.25 24.37
C GLY A 217 -1.54 -16.31 24.29
N GLY A 218 -1.66 -15.25 23.62
CA GLY A 218 -0.55 -14.34 23.35
C GLY A 218 0.18 -14.73 22.09
N ALA A 219 0.25 -13.80 21.14
CA ALA A 219 0.87 -13.98 19.84
C ALA A 219 1.23 -12.63 19.24
N SER A 220 2.15 -12.63 18.29
CA SER A 220 2.24 -11.53 17.35
C SER A 220 1.12 -11.67 16.33
N ILE A 221 0.32 -10.62 16.18
CA ILE A 221 -0.84 -10.59 15.30
C ILE A 221 -0.61 -9.51 14.26
N CYS A 222 -0.80 -9.90 13.00
CA CYS A 222 -0.76 -8.98 11.89
C CYS A 222 -2.14 -8.41 11.62
N GLY A 223 -2.27 -7.10 11.79
CA GLY A 223 -3.45 -6.36 11.38
C GLY A 223 -3.35 -5.93 9.91
N ASP A 224 -4.49 -5.77 9.30
CA ASP A 224 -4.65 -5.20 7.95
C ASP A 224 -5.17 -3.75 8.00
N GLY A 225 -5.09 -3.12 9.19
CA GLY A 225 -5.65 -1.81 9.46
C GLY A 225 -7.11 -1.82 9.94
N ASN A 226 -7.74 -3.00 10.00
CA ASN A 226 -9.05 -3.19 10.60
C ASN A 226 -8.92 -3.62 12.07
N ALA A 227 -10.05 -3.69 12.78
CA ALA A 227 -10.08 -4.19 14.14
C ALA A 227 -9.62 -5.66 14.19
N VAL A 228 -8.70 -5.94 15.11
CA VAL A 228 -8.16 -7.26 15.39
C VAL A 228 -8.69 -7.76 16.72
N THR A 229 -9.22 -8.97 16.77
CA THR A 229 -9.71 -9.58 18.00
C THR A 229 -8.57 -10.32 18.72
N LEU A 230 -8.23 -9.87 19.92
CA LEU A 230 -7.31 -10.53 20.85
C LEU A 230 -8.08 -11.48 21.73
N THR A 231 -7.71 -12.75 21.77
CA THR A 231 -8.41 -13.75 22.60
C THR A 231 -7.41 -14.57 23.41
N ALA A 232 -7.55 -14.52 24.73
CA ALA A 232 -6.84 -15.38 25.66
C ALA A 232 -7.74 -16.51 26.15
N THR A 233 -7.13 -17.55 26.72
CA THR A 233 -7.86 -18.72 27.24
C THR A 233 -7.46 -18.93 28.72
N PRO A 234 -8.42 -18.90 29.67
CA PRO A 234 -8.15 -19.23 31.06
C PRO A 234 -7.68 -20.70 31.20
N ASN A 235 -6.62 -20.91 32.00
CA ASN A 235 -6.05 -22.25 32.20
C ASN A 235 -6.80 -23.09 33.23
N GLY A 236 -7.84 -22.52 33.90
CA GLY A 236 -8.65 -23.22 34.88
C GLY A 236 -8.01 -23.34 36.27
N ASP A 237 -6.96 -22.61 36.54
CA ASP A 237 -6.20 -22.54 37.79
C ASP A 237 -6.63 -21.38 38.70
N ALA A 238 -7.65 -20.63 38.31
CA ALA A 238 -8.19 -19.54 39.10
C ALA A 238 -9.01 -20.07 40.30
N ASN A 239 -8.87 -19.41 41.47
CA ASN A 239 -9.78 -19.59 42.61
C ASN A 239 -10.67 -18.36 42.77
N VAL A 240 -11.98 -18.56 42.59
CA VAL A 240 -12.98 -17.50 42.75
C VAL A 240 -13.82 -17.80 43.98
N PRO A 241 -13.51 -17.23 45.16
CA PRO A 241 -14.27 -17.44 46.38
C PRO A 241 -15.76 -17.05 46.19
N ALA A 242 -16.61 -17.60 47.06
CA ALA A 242 -18.04 -17.30 47.03
C ALA A 242 -18.29 -15.78 47.16
N GLY A 243 -19.08 -15.21 46.25
CA GLY A 243 -19.38 -13.77 46.21
C GLY A 243 -18.40 -12.93 45.39
N TYR A 244 -17.25 -13.49 45.03
CA TYR A 244 -16.29 -12.82 44.16
C TYR A 244 -16.71 -12.87 42.68
N GLN A 245 -16.18 -11.94 41.88
CA GLN A 245 -16.42 -11.86 40.45
C GLN A 245 -15.11 -11.88 39.68
N THR A 246 -15.20 -12.31 38.43
CA THR A 246 -14.07 -12.29 37.50
C THR A 246 -14.33 -11.25 36.44
N VAL A 247 -13.34 -10.40 36.17
CA VAL A 247 -13.31 -9.49 35.02
C VAL A 247 -11.97 -9.64 34.30
N TYR A 248 -11.98 -9.53 32.98
CA TYR A 248 -10.77 -9.49 32.19
C TYR A 248 -10.44 -8.05 31.84
N VAL A 249 -9.17 -7.70 31.93
CA VAL A 249 -8.68 -6.34 31.75
C VAL A 249 -7.68 -6.32 30.62
N LEU A 250 -7.91 -5.47 29.62
CA LEU A 250 -7.00 -5.23 28.51
C LEU A 250 -6.12 -4.03 28.87
N THR A 251 -4.81 -4.23 28.83
CA THR A 251 -3.82 -3.16 28.99
C THR A 251 -3.02 -2.95 27.74
N GLN A 252 -2.50 -1.74 27.53
CA GLN A 252 -1.67 -1.37 26.40
C GLN A 252 -0.30 -0.84 26.84
N GLY A 253 0.74 -1.25 26.14
CA GLY A 253 2.11 -0.81 26.32
C GLY A 253 2.80 -1.37 27.57
N ALA A 254 4.09 -1.07 27.71
CA ALA A 254 4.90 -1.51 28.85
C ALA A 254 4.44 -0.90 30.19
N GLY A 255 3.72 0.20 30.15
CA GLY A 255 3.09 0.85 31.32
C GLY A 255 1.81 0.16 31.78
N LEU A 256 1.33 -0.86 31.05
CA LEU A 256 0.09 -1.58 31.33
C LEU A 256 -1.10 -0.63 31.53
N THR A 257 -1.22 0.39 30.67
CA THR A 257 -2.37 1.31 30.73
C THR A 257 -3.66 0.55 30.39
N ILE A 258 -4.65 0.61 31.27
CA ILE A 258 -5.93 -0.08 31.08
C ILE A 258 -6.72 0.63 29.97
N VAL A 259 -7.01 -0.09 28.89
CA VAL A 259 -7.74 0.45 27.74
C VAL A 259 -9.13 -0.15 27.59
N ASN A 260 -9.38 -1.33 28.16
CA ASN A 260 -10.69 -1.96 28.15
C ASN A 260 -10.85 -2.97 29.31
N ALA A 261 -12.08 -3.35 29.65
CA ALA A 261 -12.38 -4.41 30.58
C ALA A 261 -13.72 -5.05 30.21
N GLY A 262 -13.88 -6.35 30.47
CA GLY A 262 -15.09 -7.07 30.13
C GLY A 262 -15.21 -8.45 30.76
N PRO A 263 -16.38 -9.10 30.61
CA PRO A 263 -16.65 -10.41 31.20
C PRO A 263 -15.96 -11.58 30.46
N ASN A 264 -15.45 -11.34 29.26
CA ASN A 264 -14.79 -12.34 28.41
C ASN A 264 -13.35 -11.94 28.13
N PRO A 265 -12.40 -12.88 28.03
CA PRO A 265 -11.00 -12.61 27.69
C PRO A 265 -10.81 -12.41 26.17
N SER A 266 -11.64 -11.57 25.57
CA SER A 266 -11.63 -11.28 24.13
C SER A 266 -11.96 -9.82 23.90
N PHE A 267 -11.06 -9.11 23.19
CA PHE A 267 -11.17 -7.68 22.96
C PHE A 267 -10.77 -7.33 21.52
N ASP A 268 -11.51 -6.41 20.92
CA ASP A 268 -11.17 -5.84 19.63
C ASP A 268 -10.28 -4.60 19.81
N VAL A 269 -9.20 -4.52 19.06
CA VAL A 269 -8.27 -3.39 19.04
C VAL A 269 -8.01 -2.93 17.62
N THR A 270 -7.81 -1.64 17.43
CA THR A 270 -7.54 -1.02 16.13
C THR A 270 -6.12 -0.50 16.00
N ASP A 271 -5.48 -0.20 17.11
CA ASP A 271 -4.18 0.44 17.14
C ASP A 271 -3.06 -0.61 17.27
N ASP A 272 -1.92 -0.31 16.67
CA ASP A 272 -0.72 -1.11 16.84
C ASP A 272 -0.19 -1.01 18.27
N GLY A 273 0.46 -2.05 18.73
CA GLY A 273 1.13 -2.03 20.01
C GLY A 273 1.15 -3.35 20.75
N LEU A 274 1.77 -3.29 21.93
CA LEU A 274 1.81 -4.39 22.88
C LEU A 274 0.55 -4.31 23.75
N TYR A 275 -0.24 -5.36 23.74
CA TYR A 275 -1.41 -5.53 24.57
C TYR A 275 -1.24 -6.71 25.52
N THR A 276 -1.85 -6.63 26.71
CA THR A 276 -1.88 -7.75 27.65
C THR A 276 -3.29 -7.90 28.18
N ILE A 277 -3.82 -9.13 28.11
CA ILE A 277 -5.08 -9.48 28.76
C ILE A 277 -4.75 -10.08 30.11
N HIS A 278 -5.32 -9.52 31.18
CA HIS A 278 -5.17 -9.96 32.56
C HIS A 278 -6.49 -10.46 33.09
N THR A 279 -6.47 -11.41 34.02
CA THR A 279 -7.62 -11.78 34.84
C THR A 279 -7.58 -11.02 36.15
N LEU A 280 -8.69 -10.47 36.60
CA LEU A 280 -8.89 -9.90 37.94
C LEU A 280 -10.03 -10.65 38.61
N VAL A 281 -9.75 -11.29 39.77
CA VAL A 281 -10.75 -11.87 40.67
C VAL A 281 -10.89 -10.95 41.86
N TYR A 282 -12.06 -10.43 42.13
CA TYR A 282 -12.30 -9.40 43.14
C TYR A 282 -13.66 -9.52 43.82
N ASP A 283 -13.75 -8.99 45.04
CA ASP A 283 -15.01 -8.79 45.75
C ASP A 283 -15.64 -7.45 45.37
N PRO A 284 -16.80 -7.43 44.70
CA PRO A 284 -17.46 -6.19 44.26
C PRO A 284 -17.95 -5.32 45.43
N ALA A 285 -17.98 -5.86 46.66
CA ALA A 285 -18.28 -5.07 47.86
C ALA A 285 -17.10 -4.24 48.34
N THR A 286 -15.85 -4.61 47.98
CA THR A 286 -14.62 -3.98 48.47
C THR A 286 -13.87 -3.23 47.37
N LEU A 287 -13.94 -3.64 46.10
CA LEU A 287 -13.30 -3.00 44.98
C LEU A 287 -14.33 -2.42 44.02
N ASP A 288 -14.45 -1.10 44.02
CA ASP A 288 -15.26 -0.35 43.07
C ASP A 288 -14.46 -0.13 41.75
N LEU A 289 -14.83 -0.82 40.68
CA LEU A 289 -14.19 -0.68 39.39
C LEU A 289 -14.47 0.67 38.71
N SER A 290 -15.41 1.47 39.20
CA SER A 290 -15.72 2.81 38.65
C SER A 290 -14.56 3.80 38.85
N ILE A 291 -13.61 3.50 39.74
CA ILE A 291 -12.40 4.29 39.93
C ILE A 291 -11.41 4.19 38.76
N VAL A 292 -11.55 3.15 37.91
CA VAL A 292 -10.67 2.94 36.77
C VAL A 292 -11.00 3.93 35.66
N GLN A 293 -10.03 4.73 35.26
CA GLN A 293 -10.12 5.63 34.12
C GLN A 293 -9.39 4.99 32.93
N LEU A 294 -10.14 4.57 31.92
CA LEU A 294 -9.57 3.98 30.70
C LEU A 294 -8.61 4.98 30.03
N GLY A 295 -7.46 4.49 29.60
CA GLY A 295 -6.39 5.29 29.01
C GLY A 295 -5.50 6.05 30.01
N VAL A 296 -5.79 5.94 31.32
CA VAL A 296 -5.03 6.65 32.40
C VAL A 296 -4.58 5.69 33.49
N THR A 297 -5.51 4.93 34.08
CA THR A 297 -5.20 3.97 35.14
C THR A 297 -4.36 2.82 34.60
N THR A 298 -3.35 2.39 35.36
CA THR A 298 -2.49 1.27 34.96
C THR A 298 -2.81 0.00 35.73
N GLY A 299 -2.44 -1.15 35.19
CA GLY A 299 -2.48 -2.43 35.94
C GLY A 299 -1.61 -2.39 37.20
N PHE A 300 -0.55 -1.58 37.21
CA PHE A 300 0.29 -1.36 38.40
C PHE A 300 -0.50 -0.63 39.49
N ASP A 301 -1.28 0.40 39.13
CA ASP A 301 -2.11 1.14 40.10
C ASP A 301 -3.14 0.21 40.74
N VAL A 302 -3.82 -0.60 39.94
CA VAL A 302 -4.77 -1.61 40.44
C VAL A 302 -4.05 -2.61 41.33
N ASN A 303 -2.96 -3.22 40.86
CA ASN A 303 -2.22 -4.20 41.66
C ASN A 303 -1.73 -3.61 43.01
N GLY A 304 -1.33 -2.34 43.04
CA GLY A 304 -0.92 -1.65 44.24
C GLY A 304 -2.02 -1.49 45.31
N LEU A 305 -3.29 -1.54 44.93
CA LEU A 305 -4.42 -1.53 45.86
C LEU A 305 -4.67 -2.92 46.47
N LEU A 306 -4.27 -4.00 45.80
CA LEU A 306 -4.52 -5.37 46.19
C LEU A 306 -3.50 -5.86 47.25
N VAL A 307 -3.91 -6.82 48.06
CA VAL A 307 -3.03 -7.46 49.07
C VAL A 307 -1.77 -8.01 48.40
N GLN A 308 -1.87 -8.62 47.21
CA GLN A 308 -0.71 -9.14 46.48
C GLN A 308 0.31 -8.06 46.08
N GLY A 309 -0.13 -6.84 45.89
CA GLY A 309 0.72 -5.68 45.56
C GLY A 309 1.09 -4.79 46.74
N GLY A 310 0.73 -5.21 47.98
CA GLY A 310 0.99 -4.47 49.21
C GLY A 310 -0.13 -3.55 49.68
N GLY A 311 -1.27 -3.55 48.98
CA GLY A 311 -2.47 -2.82 49.39
C GLY A 311 -3.32 -3.58 50.41
N SER A 312 -4.60 -3.21 50.52
CA SER A 312 -5.51 -3.76 51.55
C SER A 312 -6.76 -4.42 50.93
N ILE A 313 -6.93 -4.37 49.65
CA ILE A 313 -8.13 -4.93 48.97
C ILE A 313 -7.91 -6.41 48.68
N CYS A 314 -8.88 -7.23 49.10
CA CYS A 314 -8.84 -8.68 48.87
C CYS A 314 -9.28 -9.01 47.44
N ALA A 315 -8.34 -9.00 46.51
CA ALA A 315 -8.51 -9.37 45.15
C ALA A 315 -7.20 -9.91 44.60
N SER A 316 -7.24 -10.58 43.45
CA SER A 316 -6.08 -11.12 42.76
C SER A 316 -6.07 -10.73 41.31
N LEU A 317 -4.92 -10.26 40.81
CA LEU A 317 -4.67 -9.91 39.43
C LEU A 317 -3.62 -10.85 38.85
N ASP A 318 -3.86 -11.42 37.69
CA ASP A 318 -2.85 -12.10 36.88
C ASP A 318 -1.90 -11.06 36.29
N VAL A 319 -0.79 -10.78 36.97
CA VAL A 319 0.16 -9.72 36.54
C VAL A 319 0.85 -10.06 35.22
N PRO A 320 1.32 -11.30 34.96
CA PRO A 320 1.90 -11.63 33.66
C PRO A 320 0.93 -11.50 32.49
N GLY A 321 -0.28 -12.00 32.64
CA GLY A 321 -1.31 -12.00 31.62
C GLY A 321 -0.92 -12.69 30.32
N ALA A 322 -1.79 -12.61 29.33
CA ALA A 322 -1.53 -13.07 27.97
C ALA A 322 -1.14 -11.87 27.08
N GLN A 323 0.08 -11.88 26.54
CA GLN A 323 0.64 -10.77 25.78
C GLN A 323 0.43 -10.93 24.29
N PHE A 324 -0.02 -9.88 23.61
CA PHE A 324 -0.23 -9.79 22.17
C PHE A 324 0.54 -8.58 21.60
N ASN A 325 1.28 -8.81 20.52
CA ASN A 325 1.90 -7.72 19.79
C ASN A 325 1.15 -7.52 18.47
N VAL A 326 0.40 -6.44 18.35
CA VAL A 326 -0.34 -6.09 17.14
C VAL A 326 0.51 -5.15 16.29
N ALA A 327 0.72 -5.53 15.05
CA ALA A 327 1.43 -4.72 14.07
C ALA A 327 0.59 -4.67 12.78
N SER A 328 0.24 -3.48 12.33
CA SER A 328 -0.51 -3.25 11.11
C SER A 328 0.37 -2.47 10.11
N PRO A 329 1.24 -3.17 9.38
CA PRO A 329 2.05 -2.52 8.38
C PRO A 329 1.16 -1.90 7.31
N ASN A 330 1.51 -0.69 6.86
CA ASN A 330 0.87 -0.03 5.74
C ASN A 330 1.95 0.51 4.81
N ALA A 331 1.94 0.05 3.58
CA ALA A 331 2.90 0.49 2.57
C ALA A 331 2.74 1.98 2.21
N GLY A 332 1.61 2.58 2.54
CA GLY A 332 1.28 3.93 2.13
C GLY A 332 1.07 4.01 0.63
N THR A 333 1.21 5.20 0.10
CA THR A 333 1.06 5.48 -1.34
C THR A 333 2.28 6.21 -1.90
N LEU A 334 2.48 6.04 -3.20
CA LEU A 334 3.50 6.73 -3.96
C LEU A 334 2.88 7.78 -4.88
N SER A 335 3.49 8.95 -4.95
CA SER A 335 3.26 9.95 -5.98
C SER A 335 4.39 9.89 -7.02
N GLY A 336 4.12 10.42 -8.18
CA GLY A 336 4.94 10.29 -9.37
C GLY A 336 4.13 9.55 -10.42
N GLY A 337 4.79 8.95 -11.35
CA GLY A 337 4.11 8.36 -12.49
C GLY A 337 3.92 9.37 -13.61
N ALA A 338 4.46 9.04 -14.77
CA ALA A 338 4.41 9.88 -15.94
C ALA A 338 4.65 9.05 -17.19
N SER A 339 4.23 9.58 -18.33
CA SER A 339 4.76 9.11 -19.61
C SER A 339 6.16 9.70 -19.78
N ILE A 340 7.17 8.87 -19.96
CA ILE A 340 8.56 9.25 -20.10
C ILE A 340 9.04 8.87 -21.50
N CYS A 341 9.67 9.84 -22.18
CA CYS A 341 10.26 9.63 -23.47
C CYS A 341 11.73 9.20 -23.31
N GLY A 342 12.01 7.98 -23.71
CA GLY A 342 13.38 7.50 -23.85
C GLY A 342 13.96 7.90 -25.22
N ASP A 343 15.26 8.08 -25.24
CA ASP A 343 16.06 8.30 -26.44
C ASP A 343 16.83 7.03 -26.86
N GLY A 344 16.43 5.88 -26.30
CA GLY A 344 17.11 4.59 -26.45
C GLY A 344 18.21 4.34 -25.42
N ASN A 345 18.46 5.27 -24.51
CA ASN A 345 19.34 5.10 -23.35
C ASN A 345 18.53 4.73 -22.11
N ALA A 346 19.23 4.38 -21.00
CA ALA A 346 18.58 4.12 -19.73
C ALA A 346 17.82 5.35 -19.23
N VAL A 347 16.59 5.16 -18.80
CA VAL A 347 15.70 6.17 -18.24
C VAL A 347 15.52 5.89 -16.75
N THR A 348 15.70 6.89 -15.91
CA THR A 348 15.48 6.78 -14.46
C THR A 348 14.02 7.07 -14.11
N LEU A 349 13.33 6.09 -13.57
CA LEU A 349 11.98 6.19 -13.01
C LEU A 349 12.09 6.54 -11.53
N THR A 350 11.47 7.62 -11.10
CA THR A 350 11.52 8.03 -9.68
C THR A 350 10.13 8.36 -9.16
N ALA A 351 9.70 7.63 -8.12
CA ALA A 351 8.49 7.91 -7.37
C ALA A 351 8.83 8.62 -6.04
N THR A 352 7.83 9.21 -5.42
CA THR A 352 7.99 9.92 -4.14
C THR A 352 6.97 9.36 -3.13
N PRO A 353 7.44 8.85 -1.98
CA PRO A 353 6.53 8.45 -0.89
C PRO A 353 5.73 9.64 -0.35
N ASN A 354 4.44 9.45 -0.15
CA ASN A 354 3.54 10.50 0.35
C ASN A 354 3.59 10.69 1.87
N GLY A 355 4.33 9.83 2.60
CA GLY A 355 4.48 9.92 4.05
C GLY A 355 3.31 9.33 4.84
N ASP A 356 2.44 8.59 4.20
CA ASP A 356 1.26 7.92 4.75
C ASP A 356 1.49 6.43 5.08
N ALA A 357 2.73 5.96 4.92
CA ALA A 357 3.13 4.61 5.29
C ALA A 357 3.21 4.45 6.82
N ASN A 358 2.75 3.30 7.34
CA ASN A 358 3.01 2.86 8.70
C ASN A 358 4.03 1.71 8.69
N VAL A 359 5.19 1.97 9.27
CA VAL A 359 6.28 0.98 9.38
C VAL A 359 6.45 0.62 10.85
N PRO A 360 5.83 -0.46 11.34
CA PRO A 360 5.95 -0.87 12.73
C PRO A 360 7.40 -1.14 13.13
N ALA A 361 7.69 -1.07 14.42
CA ALA A 361 9.04 -1.31 14.91
C ALA A 361 9.58 -2.69 14.50
N GLY A 362 10.76 -2.73 13.89
CA GLY A 362 11.37 -3.95 13.37
C GLY A 362 11.05 -4.28 11.92
N TYR A 363 10.05 -3.62 11.33
CA TYR A 363 9.71 -3.78 9.90
C TYR A 363 10.67 -3.02 9.01
N GLN A 364 10.74 -3.42 7.76
CA GLN A 364 11.56 -2.81 6.73
C GLN A 364 10.72 -2.38 5.54
N THR A 365 11.22 -1.38 4.81
CA THR A 365 10.64 -0.92 3.57
C THR A 365 11.55 -1.27 2.40
N VAL A 366 10.97 -1.82 1.34
CA VAL A 366 11.61 -2.04 0.05
C VAL A 366 10.69 -1.55 -1.05
N TYR A 367 11.27 -1.00 -2.12
CA TYR A 367 10.54 -0.61 -3.32
C TYR A 367 10.71 -1.67 -4.38
N VAL A 368 9.63 -2.01 -5.06
CA VAL A 368 9.58 -3.08 -6.07
C VAL A 368 9.17 -2.48 -7.40
N LEU A 369 9.99 -2.70 -8.42
CA LEU A 369 9.67 -2.32 -9.79
C LEU A 369 9.03 -3.49 -10.50
N THR A 370 7.86 -3.26 -11.07
CA THR A 370 7.17 -4.25 -11.93
C THR A 370 7.02 -3.74 -13.34
N GLN A 371 6.90 -4.65 -14.30
CA GLN A 371 6.70 -4.36 -15.72
C GLN A 371 5.44 -5.02 -16.27
N GLY A 372 4.70 -4.27 -17.07
CA GLY A 372 3.50 -4.71 -17.79
C GLY A 372 2.27 -4.87 -16.91
N ALA A 373 1.13 -5.18 -17.57
CA ALA A 373 -0.15 -5.38 -16.88
C ALA A 373 -0.16 -6.63 -15.97
N GLY A 374 0.75 -7.56 -16.18
CA GLY A 374 0.96 -8.73 -15.32
C GLY A 374 1.78 -8.43 -14.06
N LEU A 375 2.25 -7.18 -13.89
CA LEU A 375 3.09 -6.75 -12.78
C LEU A 375 4.27 -7.69 -12.54
N THR A 376 4.98 -8.09 -13.62
CA THR A 376 6.19 -8.91 -13.51
C THR A 376 7.26 -8.13 -12.74
N ILE A 377 7.80 -8.70 -11.68
CA ILE A 377 8.84 -8.06 -10.88
C ILE A 377 10.14 -8.09 -11.67
N VAL A 378 10.72 -6.92 -11.91
CA VAL A 378 11.96 -6.76 -12.67
C VAL A 378 13.11 -6.23 -11.83
N ASN A 379 12.82 -5.52 -10.74
CA ASN A 379 13.84 -5.02 -9.82
C ASN A 379 13.25 -4.75 -8.42
N ALA A 380 14.11 -4.63 -7.41
CA ALA A 380 13.75 -4.19 -6.07
C ALA A 380 14.96 -3.48 -5.41
N GLY A 381 14.69 -2.50 -4.56
CA GLY A 381 15.75 -1.73 -3.93
C GLY A 381 15.27 -0.86 -2.76
N PRO A 382 16.21 -0.26 -2.02
CA PRO A 382 15.89 0.57 -0.85
C PRO A 382 15.37 1.97 -1.20
N ASN A 383 15.47 2.38 -2.45
CA ASN A 383 15.02 3.68 -2.94
C ASN A 383 13.95 3.52 -4.03
N PRO A 384 12.96 4.43 -4.10
CA PRO A 384 11.92 4.39 -5.14
C PRO A 384 12.43 4.98 -6.47
N SER A 385 13.61 4.54 -6.92
CA SER A 385 14.25 5.03 -8.14
C SER A 385 14.96 3.88 -8.85
N PHE A 386 14.63 3.68 -10.12
CA PHE A 386 15.13 2.56 -10.93
C PHE A 386 15.45 3.01 -12.34
N ASP A 387 16.54 2.49 -12.90
CA ASP A 387 16.90 2.68 -14.30
C ASP A 387 16.33 1.55 -15.13
N VAL A 388 15.70 1.90 -16.26
CA VAL A 388 15.13 0.95 -17.22
C VAL A 388 15.59 1.31 -18.63
N THR A 389 15.77 0.31 -19.49
CA THR A 389 16.18 0.46 -20.89
C THR A 389 15.10 0.11 -21.88
N ASP A 390 14.15 -0.70 -21.48
CA ASP A 390 13.11 -1.22 -22.36
C ASP A 390 11.84 -0.38 -22.30
N ASP A 391 11.15 -0.29 -23.41
CA ASP A 391 9.83 0.34 -23.47
C ASP A 391 8.81 -0.47 -22.68
N GLY A 392 7.82 0.19 -22.14
CA GLY A 392 6.71 -0.45 -21.50
C GLY A 392 6.09 0.31 -20.34
N LEU A 393 5.06 -0.32 -19.78
CA LEU A 393 4.42 0.14 -18.55
C LEU A 393 5.19 -0.41 -17.35
N TYR A 394 5.67 0.46 -16.52
CA TYR A 394 6.34 0.14 -15.24
C TYR A 394 5.52 0.67 -14.08
N THR A 395 5.58 -0.04 -12.96
CA THR A 395 4.98 0.43 -11.71
C THR A 395 5.97 0.27 -10.58
N ILE A 396 6.20 1.32 -9.81
CA ILE A 396 6.97 1.27 -8.57
C ILE A 396 5.98 1.10 -7.43
N HIS A 397 6.17 0.06 -6.64
CA HIS A 397 5.37 -0.25 -5.46
C HIS A 397 6.20 -0.11 -4.20
N THR A 398 5.58 0.24 -3.08
CA THR A 398 6.18 0.12 -1.75
C THR A 398 5.77 -1.20 -1.13
N LEU A 399 6.70 -1.90 -0.50
CA LEU A 399 6.45 -3.07 0.34
C LEU A 399 7.02 -2.80 1.73
N VAL A 400 6.15 -2.82 2.75
CA VAL A 400 6.52 -2.79 4.17
C VAL A 400 6.35 -4.20 4.72
N TYR A 401 7.40 -4.79 5.29
CA TYR A 401 7.39 -6.20 5.69
C TYR A 401 8.21 -6.46 6.95
N ASP A 402 7.86 -7.53 7.65
CA ASP A 402 8.64 -8.08 8.75
C ASP A 402 9.72 -9.04 8.20
N PRO A 403 11.01 -8.72 8.30
CA PRO A 403 12.09 -9.57 7.80
C PRO A 403 12.21 -10.91 8.54
N ALA A 404 11.55 -11.06 9.71
CA ALA A 404 11.49 -12.35 10.39
C ALA A 404 10.49 -13.32 9.75
N THR A 405 9.50 -12.81 9.00
CA THR A 405 8.43 -13.60 8.37
C THR A 405 8.54 -13.67 6.85
N LEU A 406 9.15 -12.66 6.21
CA LEU A 406 9.36 -12.59 4.77
C LEU A 406 10.84 -12.44 4.45
N ASP A 407 11.46 -13.53 3.99
CA ASP A 407 12.83 -13.52 3.47
C ASP A 407 12.81 -13.31 1.95
N LEU A 408 13.14 -12.09 1.54
CA LEU A 408 13.16 -11.71 0.12
C LEU A 408 14.25 -12.45 -0.68
N SER A 409 15.27 -13.02 -0.02
CA SER A 409 16.36 -13.76 -0.69
C SER A 409 15.92 -15.15 -1.16
N THR A 410 14.88 -15.71 -0.58
CA THR A 410 14.38 -17.07 -0.87
C THR A 410 13.18 -17.08 -1.82
N CYS A 411 12.62 -15.91 -2.16
CA CYS A 411 11.41 -15.78 -2.97
C CYS A 411 11.65 -15.90 -4.49
N SER A 412 12.52 -16.79 -4.93
CA SER A 412 12.86 -16.97 -6.36
C SER A 412 11.69 -17.47 -7.24
N TRP A 413 10.61 -17.95 -6.62
CA TRP A 413 9.40 -18.42 -7.29
C TRP A 413 8.29 -17.35 -7.37
N VAL A 414 8.47 -16.21 -6.72
CA VAL A 414 7.55 -15.05 -6.79
C VAL A 414 7.97 -14.20 -7.97
N THR A 415 7.14 -14.15 -9.00
CA THR A 415 7.47 -13.48 -10.26
C THR A 415 6.62 -12.24 -10.53
N THR A 416 5.48 -12.12 -9.86
CA THR A 416 4.56 -10.99 -10.07
C THR A 416 4.17 -10.31 -8.76
N GLY A 417 3.78 -9.04 -8.85
CA GLY A 417 3.21 -8.30 -7.72
C GLY A 417 1.91 -8.94 -7.20
N PHE A 418 1.18 -9.66 -8.06
CA PHE A 418 0.00 -10.42 -7.64
C PHE A 418 0.38 -11.60 -6.75
N ASP A 419 1.46 -12.32 -7.09
CA ASP A 419 1.96 -13.42 -6.28
C ASP A 419 2.40 -12.92 -4.90
N VAL A 420 3.13 -11.78 -4.86
CA VAL A 420 3.52 -11.13 -3.59
C VAL A 420 2.27 -10.79 -2.79
N ASN A 421 1.33 -10.06 -3.35
CA ASN A 421 0.12 -9.63 -2.65
C ASN A 421 -0.68 -10.82 -2.10
N GLY A 422 -0.77 -11.93 -2.85
CA GLY A 422 -1.47 -13.13 -2.43
C GLY A 422 -0.85 -13.85 -1.23
N LEU A 423 0.43 -13.63 -0.95
CA LEU A 423 1.11 -14.16 0.25
C LEU A 423 0.87 -13.30 1.49
N LEU A 424 0.54 -12.02 1.32
CA LEU A 424 0.37 -11.06 2.40
C LEU A 424 -1.02 -11.15 3.02
N VAL A 425 -1.13 -10.77 4.30
CA VAL A 425 -2.43 -10.72 5.01
C VAL A 425 -3.44 -9.88 4.23
N GLN A 426 -3.06 -8.73 3.68
CA GLN A 426 -3.94 -7.87 2.87
C GLN A 426 -4.52 -8.57 1.63
N GLY A 427 -3.80 -9.55 1.06
CA GLY A 427 -4.24 -10.34 -0.09
C GLY A 427 -4.82 -11.71 0.26
N GLY A 428 -5.04 -11.99 1.56
CA GLY A 428 -5.58 -13.25 2.06
C GLY A 428 -4.54 -14.32 2.41
N GLY A 429 -3.26 -13.98 2.36
CA GLY A 429 -2.16 -14.84 2.79
C GLY A 429 -1.90 -14.77 4.30
N SER A 430 -0.72 -15.22 4.72
CA SER A 430 -0.34 -15.30 6.14
C SER A 430 0.88 -14.47 6.52
N ILE A 431 1.54 -13.81 5.56
CA ILE A 431 2.75 -13.02 5.80
C ILE A 431 2.36 -11.61 6.25
N CYS A 432 2.94 -11.17 7.35
CA CYS A 432 2.69 -9.84 7.89
C CYS A 432 3.49 -8.78 7.13
N ALA A 433 2.89 -8.29 6.07
CA ALA A 433 3.44 -7.23 5.24
C ALA A 433 2.32 -6.50 4.51
N SER A 434 2.62 -5.32 4.01
CA SER A 434 1.71 -4.51 3.21
C SER A 434 2.38 -4.06 1.93
N LEU A 435 1.67 -4.17 0.82
CA LEU A 435 2.08 -3.75 -0.52
C LEU A 435 1.19 -2.61 -1.00
N ASP A 436 1.77 -1.54 -1.49
CA ASP A 436 1.06 -0.51 -2.27
C ASP A 436 0.69 -1.09 -3.64
N VAL A 437 -0.50 -1.65 -3.76
CA VAL A 437 -0.94 -2.34 -4.99
C VAL A 437 -1.07 -1.38 -6.18
N PRO A 438 -1.65 -0.16 -6.05
CA PRO A 438 -1.69 0.80 -7.15
C PRO A 438 -0.32 1.24 -7.64
N GLY A 439 0.57 1.58 -6.73
CA GLY A 439 1.92 2.07 -7.02
C GLY A 439 1.96 3.34 -7.86
N ALA A 440 3.15 3.78 -8.22
CA ALA A 440 3.38 4.87 -9.15
C ALA A 440 3.66 4.31 -10.55
N GLN A 441 2.81 4.64 -11.53
CA GLN A 441 2.87 4.08 -12.88
C GLN A 441 3.63 4.99 -13.83
N PHE A 442 4.55 4.40 -14.61
CA PHE A 442 5.35 5.07 -15.63
C PHE A 442 5.15 4.35 -16.96
N ASN A 443 4.87 5.11 -18.02
CA ASN A 443 4.87 4.58 -19.38
C ASN A 443 6.12 5.06 -20.11
N VAL A 444 7.07 4.16 -20.34
CA VAL A 444 8.31 4.46 -21.06
C VAL A 444 8.11 4.12 -22.53
N ALA A 445 8.35 5.09 -23.39
CA ALA A 445 8.28 4.92 -24.83
C ALA A 445 9.55 5.52 -25.46
N SER A 446 10.27 4.72 -26.22
CA SER A 446 11.47 5.14 -26.94
C SER A 446 11.21 5.01 -28.44
N PRO A 447 10.53 6.00 -29.07
CA PRO A 447 10.29 5.97 -30.50
C PRO A 447 11.62 6.02 -31.23
N ASN A 448 11.75 5.25 -32.31
CA ASN A 448 12.88 5.31 -33.23
C ASN A 448 12.35 5.32 -34.67
N ALA A 449 12.65 6.38 -35.40
CA ALA A 449 12.25 6.52 -36.80
C ALA A 449 12.87 5.45 -37.72
N GLY A 450 13.92 4.79 -37.27
CA GLY A 450 14.72 3.89 -38.09
C GLY A 450 15.41 4.63 -39.23
N THR A 451 15.77 3.89 -40.27
CA THR A 451 16.47 4.42 -41.43
C THR A 451 15.75 4.09 -42.73
N LEU A 452 15.96 4.91 -43.72
CA LEU A 452 15.46 4.71 -45.07
C LEU A 452 16.59 4.35 -46.02
N SER A 453 16.36 3.37 -46.89
CA SER A 453 17.15 3.09 -48.08
C SER A 453 16.50 3.67 -49.31
N GLY A 454 17.25 3.88 -50.37
CA GLY A 454 16.87 4.58 -51.57
C GLY A 454 17.76 5.82 -51.69
N GLY A 455 17.35 6.75 -52.38
CA GLY A 455 18.17 7.91 -52.76
C GLY A 455 18.94 7.66 -54.03
N ALA A 456 18.74 8.55 -55.01
CA ALA A 456 19.36 8.48 -56.31
C ALA A 456 19.40 9.86 -56.99
N SER A 457 20.29 10.02 -57.96
CA SER A 457 20.17 11.12 -58.90
C SER A 457 19.14 10.69 -59.94
N ILE A 458 18.06 11.47 -60.11
CA ILE A 458 16.94 11.19 -60.99
C ILE A 458 16.86 12.33 -62.04
N CYS A 459 16.70 11.95 -63.28
CA CYS A 459 16.50 12.91 -64.36
C CYS A 459 15.01 13.10 -64.63
N GLY A 460 14.51 14.31 -64.46
CA GLY A 460 13.18 14.71 -64.80
C GLY A 460 13.08 15.04 -66.31
N ASP A 461 11.95 14.60 -66.88
CA ASP A 461 11.62 14.91 -68.30
C ASP A 461 10.74 16.16 -68.41
N GLY A 462 10.62 16.92 -67.31
CA GLY A 462 9.73 18.08 -67.20
C GLY A 462 8.32 17.73 -66.73
N ASN A 463 8.03 16.44 -66.53
CA ASN A 463 6.85 15.94 -65.81
C ASN A 463 7.20 15.69 -64.33
N ALA A 464 6.16 15.40 -63.54
CA ALA A 464 6.39 15.01 -62.15
C ALA A 464 7.16 13.68 -62.05
N VAL A 465 8.15 13.63 -61.19
CA VAL A 465 9.01 12.48 -60.93
C VAL A 465 8.62 11.90 -59.56
N THR A 466 8.37 10.59 -59.49
CA THR A 466 8.07 9.91 -58.22
C THR A 466 9.37 9.52 -57.51
N LEU A 467 9.58 10.08 -56.33
CA LEU A 467 10.66 9.72 -55.39
C LEU A 467 10.15 8.64 -54.44
N THR A 468 10.83 7.50 -54.35
CA THR A 468 10.41 6.41 -53.47
C THR A 468 11.58 5.91 -52.65
N ALA A 469 11.43 5.97 -51.32
CA ALA A 469 12.35 5.36 -50.35
C ALA A 469 11.79 4.07 -49.82
N THR A 470 12.65 3.25 -49.19
CA THR A 470 12.24 1.95 -48.59
C THR A 470 12.67 1.91 -47.15
N PRO A 471 11.74 1.73 -46.19
CA PRO A 471 12.10 1.52 -44.79
C PRO A 471 12.94 0.26 -44.58
N ASN A 472 13.99 0.35 -43.77
CA ASN A 472 14.91 -0.78 -43.53
C ASN A 472 14.38 -1.75 -42.45
N GLY A 473 13.24 -1.44 -41.79
CA GLY A 473 12.64 -2.28 -40.75
C GLY A 473 13.30 -2.16 -39.37
N ASP A 474 14.12 -1.16 -39.16
CA ASP A 474 14.83 -0.84 -37.92
C ASP A 474 14.12 0.22 -37.07
N ALA A 475 12.93 0.65 -37.47
CA ALA A 475 12.10 1.59 -36.74
C ALA A 475 11.46 0.92 -35.49
N ASN A 476 11.42 1.63 -34.36
CA ASN A 476 10.60 1.26 -33.19
C ASN A 476 9.40 2.23 -33.10
N VAL A 477 8.20 1.67 -33.23
CA VAL A 477 6.93 2.42 -33.15
C VAL A 477 6.18 1.95 -31.91
N PRO A 478 6.33 2.61 -30.74
CA PRO A 478 5.65 2.24 -29.52
C PRO A 478 4.12 2.22 -29.69
N ALA A 479 3.42 1.49 -28.84
CA ALA A 479 1.96 1.40 -28.89
C ALA A 479 1.31 2.79 -28.80
N GLY A 480 0.39 3.11 -29.75
CA GLY A 480 -0.26 4.41 -29.84
C GLY A 480 0.47 5.45 -30.70
N TYR A 481 1.74 5.21 -31.06
CA TYR A 481 2.50 6.08 -31.93
C TYR A 481 2.13 5.85 -33.41
N GLN A 482 2.38 6.86 -34.20
CA GLN A 482 2.14 6.84 -35.67
C GLN A 482 3.42 7.13 -36.42
N THR A 483 3.47 6.64 -37.67
CA THR A 483 4.55 6.92 -38.58
C THR A 483 4.02 7.81 -39.70
N VAL A 484 4.77 8.88 -40.04
CA VAL A 484 4.56 9.72 -41.20
C VAL A 484 5.89 9.92 -41.90
N TYR A 485 5.85 9.96 -43.23
CA TYR A 485 7.02 10.28 -44.05
C TYR A 485 6.95 11.75 -44.44
N VAL A 486 8.08 12.41 -44.37
CA VAL A 486 8.20 13.86 -44.61
C VAL A 486 9.15 14.09 -45.78
N LEU A 487 8.72 14.81 -46.79
CA LEU A 487 9.55 15.25 -47.91
C LEU A 487 10.08 16.65 -47.63
N THR A 488 11.41 16.79 -47.63
CA THR A 488 12.06 18.09 -47.53
C THR A 488 12.77 18.45 -48.81
N GLN A 489 12.96 19.77 -49.08
CA GLN A 489 13.67 20.32 -50.22
C GLN A 489 14.83 21.21 -49.80
N GLY A 490 15.97 21.05 -50.49
CA GLY A 490 17.15 21.85 -50.31
C GLY A 490 17.99 21.56 -49.08
N ALA A 491 19.12 22.18 -48.95
CA ALA A 491 20.02 22.03 -47.80
C ALA A 491 19.40 22.53 -46.50
N GLY A 492 18.41 23.41 -46.54
CA GLY A 492 17.66 23.90 -45.40
C GLY A 492 16.58 22.92 -44.91
N LEU A 493 16.39 21.78 -45.62
CA LEU A 493 15.41 20.77 -45.30
C LEU A 493 13.99 21.35 -45.11
N THR A 494 13.59 22.28 -46.01
CA THR A 494 12.25 22.87 -45.98
C THR A 494 11.22 21.79 -46.27
N ILE A 495 10.23 21.59 -45.40
CA ILE A 495 9.21 20.60 -45.57
C ILE A 495 8.25 21.01 -46.68
N VAL A 496 8.16 20.22 -47.73
CA VAL A 496 7.33 20.50 -48.90
C VAL A 496 6.13 19.55 -49.03
N ASN A 497 6.22 18.37 -48.41
CA ASN A 497 5.10 17.40 -48.40
C ASN A 497 5.21 16.45 -47.20
N ALA A 498 4.13 15.77 -46.85
CA ALA A 498 4.11 14.69 -45.88
C ALA A 498 3.02 13.67 -46.22
N GLY A 499 3.21 12.40 -45.92
CA GLY A 499 2.28 11.35 -46.28
C GLY A 499 2.48 10.04 -45.54
N ALA A 500 1.53 9.13 -45.67
CA ALA A 500 1.58 7.82 -45.03
C ALA A 500 2.56 6.83 -45.68
N ASN A 501 2.98 7.12 -46.94
CA ASN A 501 3.89 6.29 -47.71
C ASN A 501 5.18 7.07 -48.00
N PRO A 502 6.36 6.42 -48.08
CA PRO A 502 7.61 7.05 -48.42
C PRO A 502 7.75 7.25 -49.95
N SER A 503 6.71 7.80 -50.60
CA SER A 503 6.65 8.01 -52.05
C SER A 503 5.97 9.34 -52.35
N PHE A 504 6.66 10.22 -53.09
CA PHE A 504 6.21 11.59 -53.38
C PHE A 504 6.50 11.97 -54.79
N ASP A 505 5.56 12.67 -55.45
CA ASP A 505 5.74 13.24 -56.77
C ASP A 505 6.26 14.67 -56.66
N VAL A 506 7.32 14.97 -57.39
CA VAL A 506 7.92 16.30 -57.46
C VAL A 506 8.07 16.76 -58.90
N ALA A 507 7.73 18.02 -59.20
CA ALA A 507 7.84 18.60 -60.55
C ALA A 507 9.13 19.40 -60.75
N ASP A 508 9.64 19.97 -59.68
CA ASP A 508 10.82 20.88 -59.73
C ASP A 508 12.10 20.12 -59.51
N GLY A 509 13.16 20.56 -60.18
CA GLY A 509 14.50 20.07 -59.91
C GLY A 509 15.01 20.55 -58.54
N GLY A 510 15.84 19.72 -57.90
CA GLY A 510 16.43 20.07 -56.63
C GLY A 510 16.89 18.88 -55.81
N LEU A 511 17.49 19.17 -54.64
CA LEU A 511 17.82 18.18 -53.65
C LEU A 511 16.60 17.96 -52.78
N TYR A 512 16.12 16.71 -52.72
CA TYR A 512 15.02 16.29 -51.86
C TYR A 512 15.48 15.21 -50.88
N THR A 513 14.88 15.19 -49.69
CA THR A 513 15.14 14.13 -48.69
C THR A 513 13.83 13.64 -48.16
N ILE A 514 13.64 12.32 -48.18
CA ILE A 514 12.49 11.66 -47.53
C ILE A 514 12.97 11.22 -46.13
N HIS A 515 12.28 11.67 -45.11
CA HIS A 515 12.54 11.33 -43.70
C HIS A 515 11.38 10.51 -43.15
N THR A 516 11.65 9.64 -42.20
CA THR A 516 10.64 9.00 -41.34
C THR A 516 10.47 9.82 -40.06
N LEU A 517 9.24 10.06 -39.63
CA LEU A 517 8.91 10.61 -38.32
C LEU A 517 7.98 9.62 -37.61
N VAL A 518 8.42 9.12 -36.43
CA VAL A 518 7.60 8.32 -35.48
C VAL A 518 7.23 9.24 -34.34
N TYR A 519 5.94 9.43 -34.08
CA TYR A 519 5.44 10.40 -33.11
C TYR A 519 4.18 9.94 -32.40
N ASP A 520 3.97 10.48 -31.19
CA ASP A 520 2.72 10.36 -30.45
C ASP A 520 1.75 11.45 -30.90
N PRO A 521 0.61 11.11 -31.55
CA PRO A 521 -0.37 12.09 -32.00
C PRO A 521 -1.08 12.85 -30.88
N ALA A 522 -0.96 12.38 -29.61
CA ALA A 522 -1.47 13.11 -28.46
C ALA A 522 -0.56 14.28 -28.06
N THR A 523 0.74 14.22 -28.39
CA THR A 523 1.76 15.21 -27.98
C THR A 523 2.25 16.08 -29.11
N LEU A 524 2.26 15.60 -30.36
CA LEU A 524 2.69 16.34 -31.54
C LEU A 524 1.53 16.55 -32.50
N ASP A 525 1.03 17.79 -32.59
CA ASP A 525 0.07 18.20 -33.60
C ASP A 525 0.80 18.59 -34.89
N LEU A 526 0.69 17.77 -35.93
CA LEU A 526 1.31 18.02 -37.24
C LEU A 526 0.76 19.26 -37.95
N ARG A 527 -0.36 19.86 -37.47
CA ARG A 527 -0.92 21.09 -38.05
C ARG A 527 -0.03 22.33 -37.81
N ILE A 528 0.96 22.22 -36.91
CA ILE A 528 1.96 23.28 -36.69
C ILE A 528 2.90 23.41 -37.89
N VAL A 529 3.03 22.39 -38.72
CA VAL A 529 3.89 22.38 -39.91
C VAL A 529 3.27 23.22 -41.03
N GLN A 530 3.99 24.25 -41.49
CA GLN A 530 3.63 25.05 -42.66
C GLN A 530 4.50 24.60 -43.82
N LEU A 531 3.90 23.98 -44.82
CA LEU A 531 4.59 23.53 -46.01
C LEU A 531 5.26 24.72 -46.74
N GLY A 532 6.50 24.55 -47.17
CA GLY A 532 7.31 25.59 -47.79
C GLY A 532 7.95 26.58 -46.82
N VAL A 533 7.70 26.46 -45.49
CA VAL A 533 8.23 27.37 -44.46
C VAL A 533 8.94 26.62 -43.35
N THR A 534 8.26 25.63 -42.71
CA THR A 534 8.84 24.85 -41.62
C THR A 534 9.94 23.95 -42.15
N THR A 535 11.04 23.87 -41.39
CA THR A 535 12.15 23.00 -41.74
C THR A 535 12.18 21.71 -40.92
N GLY A 536 12.86 20.69 -41.40
CA GLY A 536 13.16 19.48 -40.66
C GLY A 536 13.98 19.78 -39.37
N PHE A 537 14.80 20.84 -39.40
CA PHE A 537 15.53 21.31 -38.20
C PHE A 537 14.56 21.86 -37.14
N ASP A 538 13.54 22.62 -37.54
CA ASP A 538 12.53 23.15 -36.62
C ASP A 538 11.78 22.00 -35.94
N VAL A 539 11.36 21.00 -36.69
CA VAL A 539 10.70 19.81 -36.16
C VAL A 539 11.63 19.06 -35.24
N ASN A 540 12.85 18.74 -35.66
CA ASN A 540 13.83 18.02 -34.84
C ASN A 540 14.11 18.74 -33.53
N GLY A 541 14.17 20.06 -33.52
CA GLY A 541 14.42 20.89 -32.32
C GLY A 541 13.29 20.81 -31.27
N LEU A 542 12.07 20.42 -31.68
CA LEU A 542 10.96 20.18 -30.76
C LEU A 542 11.02 18.78 -30.11
N LEU A 543 11.72 17.84 -30.74
CA LEU A 543 11.79 16.44 -30.30
C LEU A 543 12.88 16.24 -29.23
N VAL A 544 12.69 15.23 -28.37
CA VAL A 544 13.69 14.88 -27.34
C VAL A 544 15.07 14.64 -27.94
N GLN A 545 15.16 13.95 -29.10
CA GLN A 545 16.45 13.72 -29.80
C GLN A 545 17.16 15.02 -30.23
N GLY A 546 16.42 16.09 -30.46
CA GLY A 546 16.93 17.41 -30.83
C GLY A 546 17.06 18.42 -29.67
N GLY A 547 16.80 17.94 -28.41
CA GLY A 547 16.84 18.77 -27.20
C GLY A 547 15.51 19.41 -26.82
N GLY A 548 14.41 19.07 -27.50
CA GLY A 548 13.06 19.50 -27.18
C GLY A 548 12.40 18.60 -26.12
N SER A 549 11.09 18.69 -26.04
CA SER A 549 10.29 17.96 -25.02
C SER A 549 9.25 17.00 -25.62
N ILE A 550 9.13 16.96 -26.94
CA ILE A 550 8.13 16.11 -27.61
C ILE A 550 8.70 14.72 -27.83
N CYS A 551 7.96 13.71 -27.39
CA CYS A 551 8.34 12.31 -27.57
C CYS A 551 8.06 11.83 -29.00
N ALA A 552 9.02 12.02 -29.84
CA ALA A 552 9.00 11.56 -31.23
C ALA A 552 10.43 11.38 -31.73
N SER A 553 10.60 10.64 -32.80
CA SER A 553 11.89 10.41 -33.45
C SER A 553 11.80 10.71 -34.93
N LEU A 554 12.80 11.43 -35.45
CA LEU A 554 12.95 11.78 -36.85
C LEU A 554 14.24 11.13 -37.39
N ASP A 555 14.13 10.44 -38.54
CA ASP A 555 15.30 10.01 -39.31
C ASP A 555 15.95 11.24 -39.95
N VAL A 556 16.94 11.83 -39.26
CA VAL A 556 17.59 13.07 -39.72
C VAL A 556 18.34 12.87 -41.03
N PRO A 557 19.12 11.80 -41.25
CA PRO A 557 19.77 11.57 -42.56
C PRO A 557 18.81 11.43 -43.73
N GLY A 558 17.78 10.63 -43.52
CA GLY A 558 16.78 10.34 -44.55
C GLY A 558 17.35 9.72 -45.86
N ALA A 559 16.48 9.50 -46.83
CA ALA A 559 16.87 9.08 -48.17
C ALA A 559 16.94 10.30 -49.08
N GLN A 560 18.14 10.60 -49.64
CA GLN A 560 18.40 11.78 -50.46
C GLN A 560 18.24 11.51 -51.93
N PHE A 561 17.53 12.39 -52.65
CA PHE A 561 17.31 12.35 -54.06
C PHE A 561 17.74 13.66 -54.68
N ASN A 562 18.58 13.61 -55.73
CA ASN A 562 18.94 14.78 -56.52
C ASN A 562 18.17 14.75 -57.83
N VAL A 563 17.12 15.55 -57.98
CA VAL A 563 16.32 15.65 -59.19
C VAL A 563 16.89 16.71 -60.08
N ALA A 564 17.43 16.32 -61.25
CA ALA A 564 17.87 17.23 -62.27
C ALA A 564 16.76 17.39 -63.33
N SER A 565 16.31 18.61 -63.57
CA SER A 565 15.32 18.91 -64.57
C SER A 565 15.95 19.88 -65.59
N PRO A 566 16.82 19.36 -66.51
CA PRO A 566 17.36 20.18 -67.60
C PRO A 566 16.25 20.67 -68.53
N ASN A 567 16.38 21.89 -68.99
CA ASN A 567 15.47 22.45 -70.00
C ASN A 567 16.32 23.16 -71.07
N ALA A 568 16.18 22.71 -72.31
CA ALA A 568 16.92 23.30 -73.40
C ALA A 568 16.45 24.74 -73.78
N GLY A 569 15.27 25.13 -73.27
CA GLY A 569 14.67 26.41 -73.59
C GLY A 569 14.30 26.46 -75.06
N THR A 570 14.14 27.67 -75.55
CA THR A 570 13.75 27.94 -76.95
C THR A 570 14.69 28.91 -77.58
N LEU A 571 14.80 28.82 -78.96
CA LEU A 571 15.60 29.76 -79.75
C LEU A 571 14.69 30.64 -80.55
N SER A 572 14.98 31.90 -80.61
CA SER A 572 14.43 32.84 -81.55
C SER A 572 15.40 33.06 -82.72
N GLY A 573 14.88 33.43 -83.87
CA GLY A 573 15.63 33.55 -85.10
C GLY A 573 14.97 32.69 -86.17
N GLY A 574 15.65 32.38 -87.16
CA GLY A 574 15.11 31.68 -88.34
C GLY A 574 14.69 32.65 -89.40
N ALA A 575 15.21 32.45 -90.59
CA ALA A 575 14.95 33.29 -91.72
C ALA A 575 15.26 32.54 -93.02
N SER A 576 14.65 32.96 -94.07
CA SER A 576 15.10 32.60 -95.43
C SER A 576 16.29 33.55 -95.83
N ILE A 577 17.43 32.99 -96.11
CA ILE A 577 18.69 33.73 -96.40
C ILE A 577 19.05 33.42 -97.87
N CYS A 578 19.31 34.49 -98.59
CA CYS A 578 19.83 34.39 -99.99
C CYS A 578 21.34 34.39 -99.95
N GLY A 579 21.92 33.24 -100.29
CA GLY A 579 23.38 33.10 -100.43
C GLY A 579 23.86 33.63 -101.75
N ASP A 580 25.18 34.04 -101.80
CA ASP A 580 25.86 34.46 -102.99
C ASP A 580 26.88 33.42 -103.49
N GLY A 581 26.82 32.19 -102.92
CA GLY A 581 27.80 31.13 -103.13
C GLY A 581 28.99 31.12 -102.18
N ASN A 582 29.05 32.07 -101.21
CA ASN A 582 30.01 32.11 -100.17
C ASN A 582 29.32 31.53 -98.84
N ALA A 583 30.13 31.33 -97.80
CA ALA A 583 29.56 30.88 -96.52
C ALA A 583 28.58 31.91 -95.96
N VAL A 584 27.44 31.46 -95.52
CA VAL A 584 26.34 32.24 -94.93
C VAL A 584 26.35 31.91 -93.45
N THR A 585 26.36 32.89 -92.53
CA THR A 585 26.29 32.73 -91.10
C THR A 585 24.79 32.65 -90.67
N LEU A 586 24.41 31.51 -90.10
CA LEU A 586 23.14 31.30 -89.43
C LEU A 586 23.25 31.61 -88.00
N SER A 587 22.49 32.54 -87.46
CA SER A 587 22.57 32.91 -86.03
C SER A 587 21.18 32.91 -85.37
N ALA A 588 20.99 32.11 -84.36
CA ALA A 588 19.82 32.12 -83.51
C ALA A 588 20.12 32.85 -82.16
N THR A 589 19.09 33.26 -81.45
CA THR A 589 19.19 33.95 -80.16
C THR A 589 18.41 33.12 -79.12
N PRO A 590 19.11 32.70 -78.04
CA PRO A 590 18.44 32.05 -76.91
C PRO A 590 17.47 33.01 -76.23
N ASN A 591 16.26 32.52 -75.89
CA ASN A 591 15.18 33.31 -75.30
C ASN A 591 15.37 33.46 -73.77
N GLY A 592 16.36 32.80 -73.13
CA GLY A 592 16.65 32.89 -71.70
C GLY A 592 15.77 31.96 -70.82
N ASP A 593 15.02 31.10 -71.47
CA ASP A 593 14.13 30.10 -70.85
C ASP A 593 14.79 28.71 -70.64
N ALA A 594 16.05 28.59 -71.02
CA ALA A 594 16.84 27.37 -70.76
C ALA A 594 17.25 27.26 -69.31
N ASN A 595 17.16 26.04 -68.75
CA ASN A 595 17.69 25.70 -67.44
C ASN A 595 18.76 24.61 -67.56
N ALA A 596 19.99 24.96 -67.20
CA ALA A 596 21.09 24.00 -67.13
C ALA A 596 21.40 23.76 -65.64
N PRO A 597 20.99 22.64 -65.07
CA PRO A 597 21.31 22.29 -63.68
C PRO A 597 22.83 22.32 -63.42
N ALA A 598 23.22 22.44 -62.16
CA ALA A 598 24.64 22.46 -61.79
C ALA A 598 25.37 21.22 -62.36
N GLY A 599 26.48 21.45 -63.08
CA GLY A 599 27.27 20.40 -63.72
C GLY A 599 26.85 20.07 -65.16
N TYR A 600 25.68 20.56 -65.60
CA TYR A 600 25.23 20.39 -66.99
C TYR A 600 25.89 21.39 -67.90
N GLN A 601 25.97 20.99 -69.19
CA GLN A 601 26.53 21.83 -70.25
C GLN A 601 25.51 22.14 -71.30
N THR A 602 25.67 23.27 -71.95
CA THR A 602 24.83 23.68 -73.10
C THR A 602 25.68 23.65 -74.36
N VAL A 603 25.15 23.01 -75.40
CA VAL A 603 25.72 22.99 -76.71
C VAL A 603 24.61 23.28 -77.76
N TYR A 604 24.97 24.00 -78.78
CA TYR A 604 24.06 24.23 -79.91
C TYR A 604 24.43 23.30 -81.04
N VAL A 605 23.40 22.72 -81.63
CA VAL A 605 23.51 21.67 -82.66
C VAL A 605 22.86 22.19 -83.97
N LEU A 606 23.63 22.19 -85.06
CA LEU A 606 23.14 22.50 -86.34
C LEU A 606 22.71 21.22 -87.10
N THR A 607 21.49 21.16 -87.51
CA THR A 607 20.98 20.05 -88.36
C THR A 607 20.59 20.53 -89.77
N GLN A 608 20.66 19.59 -90.71
CA GLN A 608 20.32 19.86 -92.12
C GLN A 608 19.20 18.92 -92.63
N GLY A 609 18.26 19.50 -93.35
CA GLY A 609 17.19 18.79 -94.00
C GLY A 609 16.07 18.32 -93.04
N ALA A 610 14.99 17.77 -93.63
CA ALA A 610 13.86 17.27 -92.85
C ALA A 610 14.22 16.07 -91.96
N GLY A 611 15.31 15.39 -92.30
CA GLY A 611 15.84 14.31 -91.48
C GLY A 611 16.65 14.79 -90.26
N LEU A 612 16.83 16.10 -90.08
CA LEU A 612 17.61 16.71 -88.98
C LEU A 612 18.99 16.07 -88.82
N THR A 613 19.70 15.81 -89.95
CA THR A 613 21.06 15.29 -89.92
C THR A 613 21.99 16.30 -89.22
N ILE A 614 22.69 15.91 -88.21
CA ILE A 614 23.61 16.80 -87.50
C ILE A 614 24.85 17.06 -88.31
N VAL A 615 25.06 18.33 -88.68
CA VAL A 615 26.15 18.73 -89.55
C VAL A 615 27.22 19.57 -88.84
N ASN A 616 26.84 20.16 -87.70
CA ASN A 616 27.81 20.89 -86.82
C ASN A 616 27.26 20.98 -85.40
N ALA A 617 28.18 21.26 -84.42
CA ALA A 617 27.81 21.57 -83.08
C ALA A 617 28.87 22.51 -82.49
N GLY A 618 28.44 23.39 -81.55
CA GLY A 618 29.34 24.38 -80.97
C GLY A 618 28.80 25.11 -79.77
N PRO A 619 29.62 25.87 -79.03
CA PRO A 619 29.22 26.57 -77.82
C PRO A 619 28.35 27.83 -78.11
N ASN A 620 28.23 28.27 -79.34
CA ASN A 620 27.46 29.46 -79.73
C ASN A 620 26.39 29.06 -80.72
N PRO A 621 25.20 29.68 -80.76
CA PRO A 621 24.13 29.41 -81.68
C PRO A 621 24.35 30.11 -83.05
N SER A 622 25.57 30.02 -83.57
CA SER A 622 25.97 30.65 -84.80
C SER A 622 26.88 29.72 -85.60
N PHE A 623 26.51 29.44 -86.86
CA PHE A 623 27.18 28.47 -87.70
C PHE A 623 27.27 29.01 -89.14
N ASP A 624 28.43 28.80 -89.78
CA ASP A 624 28.63 29.10 -91.19
C ASP A 624 28.26 27.87 -92.03
N VAL A 625 27.46 28.08 -93.07
CA VAL A 625 27.04 27.05 -94.04
C VAL A 625 27.30 27.49 -95.47
N THR A 626 27.67 26.57 -96.33
CA THR A 626 28.00 26.84 -97.73
C THR A 626 26.93 26.25 -98.66
N ASP A 627 26.21 25.26 -98.23
CA ASP A 627 25.27 24.51 -99.07
C ASP A 627 23.84 25.03 -98.94
N ASP A 628 23.08 25.00 -100.00
CA ASP A 628 21.68 25.30 -99.93
C ASP A 628 20.92 24.25 -99.17
N GLY A 629 19.89 24.68 -98.45
CA GLY A 629 19.05 23.71 -97.72
C GLY A 629 18.29 24.32 -96.58
N LEU A 630 17.54 23.46 -95.88
CA LEU A 630 16.86 23.74 -94.62
C LEU A 630 17.81 23.39 -93.51
N TYR A 631 18.07 24.33 -92.68
CA TYR A 631 18.89 24.15 -91.46
C TYR A 631 18.09 24.47 -90.22
N THR A 632 18.39 23.77 -89.13
CA THR A 632 17.77 24.07 -87.83
C THR A 632 18.87 24.14 -86.77
N ILE A 633 18.92 25.22 -86.00
CA ILE A 633 19.77 25.31 -84.79
C ILE A 633 18.94 24.89 -83.60
N HIS A 634 19.44 23.91 -82.91
CA HIS A 634 18.83 23.39 -81.67
C HIS A 634 19.72 23.70 -80.47
N THR A 635 19.10 23.86 -79.30
CA THR A 635 19.80 23.86 -78.03
C THR A 635 19.77 22.45 -77.40
N LEU A 636 20.88 21.93 -76.93
CA LEU A 636 21.02 20.73 -76.10
C LEU A 636 21.62 21.08 -74.80
N VAL A 637 20.87 20.82 -73.67
CA VAL A 637 21.36 20.88 -72.29
C VAL A 637 21.55 19.45 -71.84
N TYR A 638 22.75 19.07 -71.42
CA TYR A 638 23.09 17.70 -71.13
C TYR A 638 24.06 17.58 -69.95
N ASP A 639 24.02 16.42 -69.25
CA ASP A 639 25.04 16.02 -68.29
C ASP A 639 26.21 15.33 -68.99
N PRO A 640 27.40 15.93 -68.98
CA PRO A 640 28.56 15.36 -69.64
C PRO A 640 29.05 14.03 -69.07
N ALA A 641 28.58 13.67 -67.85
CA ALA A 641 28.85 12.37 -67.27
C ALA A 641 28.02 11.25 -67.90
N THR A 642 26.88 11.58 -68.48
CA THR A 642 25.92 10.63 -69.03
C THR A 642 25.86 10.63 -70.55
N LEU A 643 26.16 11.79 -71.22
CA LEU A 643 26.15 11.91 -72.69
C LEU A 643 27.54 12.27 -73.19
N ASP A 644 28.16 11.30 -73.91
CA ASP A 644 29.42 11.51 -74.61
C ASP A 644 29.11 11.99 -76.04
N LEU A 645 29.35 13.27 -76.29
CA LEU A 645 29.13 13.87 -77.58
C LEU A 645 30.08 13.32 -78.66
N SER A 646 31.18 12.65 -78.34
CA SER A 646 32.11 12.04 -79.28
C SER A 646 31.44 10.88 -80.08
N THR A 647 30.34 10.39 -79.65
CA THR A 647 29.56 9.35 -80.28
C THR A 647 28.73 9.87 -81.51
N VAL A 648 28.58 11.20 -81.61
CA VAL A 648 27.88 11.84 -82.69
C VAL A 648 28.75 11.89 -83.95
N GLN A 649 28.26 11.28 -85.03
CA GLN A 649 28.92 11.32 -86.34
C GLN A 649 28.26 12.39 -87.18
N LEU A 650 29.00 13.49 -87.48
CA LEU A 650 28.50 14.58 -88.31
C LEU A 650 28.18 14.06 -89.71
N GLY A 651 27.08 14.47 -90.24
CA GLY A 651 26.56 14.04 -91.58
C GLY A 651 25.88 12.68 -91.57
N VAL A 652 25.84 11.99 -90.40
CA VAL A 652 25.20 10.64 -90.28
C VAL A 652 24.17 10.61 -89.15
N THR A 653 24.53 11.01 -87.96
CA THR A 653 23.64 11.01 -86.76
C THR A 653 22.56 12.08 -86.97
N THR A 654 21.32 11.72 -86.63
CA THR A 654 20.16 12.65 -86.74
C THR A 654 19.78 13.19 -85.34
N GLY A 655 19.12 14.34 -85.31
CA GLY A 655 18.52 14.89 -84.08
C GLY A 655 17.46 13.97 -83.53
N PHE A 656 16.81 13.12 -84.34
CA PHE A 656 15.89 12.09 -83.85
C PHE A 656 16.63 10.98 -83.11
N ASP A 657 17.80 10.54 -83.61
CA ASP A 657 18.61 9.54 -82.97
C ASP A 657 19.07 10.03 -81.54
N VAL A 658 19.54 11.29 -81.48
CA VAL A 658 19.93 11.90 -80.23
C VAL A 658 18.70 12.02 -79.30
N ASN A 659 17.60 12.58 -79.76
CA ASN A 659 16.39 12.74 -78.97
C ASN A 659 15.86 11.39 -78.42
N GLY A 660 15.95 10.31 -79.17
CA GLY A 660 15.54 8.97 -78.74
C GLY A 660 16.40 8.40 -77.64
N LEU A 661 17.63 8.89 -77.45
CA LEU A 661 18.51 8.51 -76.36
C LEU A 661 18.20 9.29 -75.06
N LEU A 662 17.59 10.47 -75.18
CA LEU A 662 17.28 11.36 -74.09
C LEU A 662 16.04 10.95 -73.33
N VAL A 663 15.94 11.26 -72.04
CA VAL A 663 14.74 10.98 -71.21
C VAL A 663 13.48 11.56 -71.84
N GLN A 664 13.49 12.76 -72.47
CA GLN A 664 12.37 13.38 -73.19
C GLN A 664 11.87 12.57 -74.39
N GLY A 665 12.74 11.79 -74.97
CA GLY A 665 12.41 10.94 -76.11
C GLY A 665 12.21 9.47 -75.74
N GLY A 666 12.15 9.12 -74.44
CA GLY A 666 11.99 7.78 -73.89
C GLY A 666 13.27 7.02 -73.70
N GLY A 667 14.45 7.67 -73.82
CA GLY A 667 15.75 7.10 -73.51
C GLY A 667 16.13 7.25 -72.05
N SER A 668 17.39 7.00 -71.72
CA SER A 668 17.92 7.02 -70.34
C SER A 668 18.93 8.13 -70.07
N ILE A 669 19.28 8.90 -71.06
CA ILE A 669 20.30 9.96 -70.92
C ILE A 669 19.67 11.25 -70.40
N CYS A 670 20.23 11.80 -69.36
CA CYS A 670 19.74 13.02 -68.72
C CYS A 670 20.18 14.26 -69.51
N ALA A 671 19.42 14.58 -70.52
CA ALA A 671 19.60 15.74 -71.35
C ALA A 671 18.27 16.21 -71.96
N ARG A 672 18.25 17.45 -72.41
CA ARG A 672 17.08 18.06 -73.04
C ARG A 672 17.46 18.73 -74.33
N LEU A 673 16.74 18.46 -75.39
CA LEU A 673 16.89 19.02 -76.73
C LEU A 673 15.73 19.95 -77.03
N ASP A 674 15.99 21.16 -77.56
CA ASP A 674 14.98 22.01 -78.19
C ASP A 674 14.66 21.42 -79.53
N VAL A 675 13.64 20.57 -79.60
CA VAL A 675 13.25 19.85 -80.84
C VAL A 675 12.79 20.79 -81.96
N PRO A 676 11.99 21.84 -81.67
CA PRO A 676 11.59 22.78 -82.73
C PRO A 676 12.78 23.55 -83.33
N GLY A 677 13.66 24.08 -82.46
CA GLY A 677 14.82 24.85 -82.85
C GLY A 677 14.47 26.11 -83.67
N ALA A 678 15.51 26.82 -84.07
CA ALA A 678 15.39 27.96 -84.98
C ALA A 678 15.70 27.53 -86.43
N GLN A 679 14.72 27.64 -87.33
CA GLN A 679 14.82 27.15 -88.70
C GLN A 679 15.27 28.21 -89.69
N PHE A 680 16.24 27.87 -90.52
CA PHE A 680 16.78 28.70 -91.60
C PHE A 680 16.68 27.99 -92.95
N THR A 681 16.26 28.71 -94.00
CA THR A 681 16.31 28.22 -95.36
C THR A 681 17.39 29.02 -96.11
N VAL A 682 18.43 28.35 -96.55
CA VAL A 682 19.45 28.94 -97.42
C VAL A 682 19.24 28.53 -98.86
N GLY A 683 19.18 29.52 -99.73
CA GLY A 683 19.09 29.28 -101.16
C GLY A 683 20.03 30.25 -101.93
N THR A 684 20.89 29.70 -102.71
CA THR A 684 21.78 30.45 -103.59
C THR A 684 21.23 30.36 -104.98
N PRO A 685 20.34 31.31 -105.40
CA PRO A 685 19.74 31.29 -106.78
C PRO A 685 20.85 31.62 -107.73
N SER A 686 20.98 30.89 -108.84
CA SER A 686 21.81 31.14 -110.02
C SER A 686 21.00 31.10 -111.32
N ALA A 687 21.05 32.15 -112.10
CA ALA A 687 20.27 32.21 -113.34
C ALA A 687 20.86 31.33 -114.41
N GLY A 688 22.09 30.88 -114.27
CA GLY A 688 22.75 30.13 -115.31
C GLY A 688 22.84 30.96 -116.63
N PRO A 689 23.78 30.68 -117.51
CA PRO A 689 23.86 31.31 -118.81
C PRO A 689 22.81 30.67 -119.82
N ASP A 690 22.12 31.52 -120.58
CA ASP A 690 21.28 31.10 -121.65
C ASP A 690 22.08 30.89 -122.95
N ARG A 691 21.71 29.99 -123.80
CA ARG A 691 22.34 29.80 -125.10
C ARG A 691 21.56 30.55 -126.23
N GLY A 692 22.25 31.28 -127.04
CA GLY A 692 21.76 31.96 -128.26
C GLY A 692 22.49 33.21 -128.56
N CYS A 693 23.23 33.25 -129.57
CA CYS A 693 23.77 34.45 -130.25
C CYS A 693 23.41 34.28 -131.72
N GLU A 694 22.26 34.75 -132.03
CA GLU A 694 21.87 34.75 -133.49
C GLU A 694 21.57 36.21 -133.93
N GLU A 695 22.07 36.54 -135.13
CA GLU A 695 21.64 37.75 -135.79
C GLU A 695 20.29 37.45 -136.47
N VAL A 696 19.29 38.18 -136.11
CA VAL A 696 18.01 38.05 -136.69
C VAL A 696 17.64 39.28 -137.51
N CYS A 697 17.34 39.14 -138.80
CA CYS A 697 16.89 40.26 -139.65
C CYS A 697 15.53 40.78 -139.14
N PHE A 698 15.49 42.11 -138.95
CA PHE A 698 14.34 42.80 -138.46
C PHE A 698 13.12 42.82 -139.40
N GLU A 699 12.04 42.29 -138.99
CA GLU A 699 10.68 42.49 -139.55
C GLU A 699 9.72 42.83 -138.39
N GLN A 700 8.69 43.58 -138.68
CA GLN A 700 7.70 43.90 -137.64
C GLN A 700 7.08 42.66 -137.06
N GLY A 701 7.28 42.41 -135.72
CA GLY A 701 6.82 41.23 -134.99
C GLY A 701 7.89 40.13 -134.85
N THR A 702 9.19 40.45 -135.08
CA THR A 702 10.25 39.48 -134.93
C THR A 702 10.23 38.97 -133.44
N VAL A 703 10.16 37.66 -133.27
CA VAL A 703 10.26 37.01 -131.95
C VAL A 703 11.68 36.54 -131.75
N ILE A 704 12.23 36.94 -130.63
CA ILE A 704 13.55 36.44 -130.11
C ILE A 704 13.33 35.46 -129.01
N SER A 705 14.03 34.35 -128.99
CA SER A 705 13.91 33.29 -128.00
C SER A 705 15.32 32.87 -127.52
N ALA A 706 15.48 32.57 -126.24
CA ALA A 706 16.61 31.93 -125.65
C ALA A 706 16.23 30.56 -125.09
N THR A 707 17.13 29.61 -125.08
CA THR A 707 16.94 28.30 -124.52
C THR A 707 17.77 28.20 -123.23
N PRO A 708 17.13 27.99 -122.11
CA PRO A 708 17.87 27.76 -120.85
C PRO A 708 18.77 26.54 -120.97
N ASN A 709 19.99 26.63 -120.43
CA ASN A 709 20.98 25.54 -120.45
C ASN A 709 20.65 24.44 -119.44
N GLY A 710 19.73 24.71 -118.50
CA GLY A 710 19.37 23.76 -117.41
C GLY A 710 20.35 23.76 -116.24
N ASP A 711 21.24 24.67 -116.20
CA ASP A 711 22.23 24.87 -115.17
C ASP A 711 21.84 25.98 -114.17
N ALA A 712 20.63 26.52 -114.32
CA ALA A 712 20.09 27.41 -113.34
C ALA A 712 19.76 26.65 -112.06
N ASN A 713 20.25 27.16 -110.85
CA ASN A 713 19.86 26.70 -109.50
C ASN A 713 18.63 27.51 -109.04
N VAL A 714 17.50 26.88 -108.94
CA VAL A 714 16.23 27.48 -108.47
C VAL A 714 15.86 26.83 -107.12
N PRO A 715 16.30 27.39 -106.03
CA PRO A 715 15.99 26.82 -104.69
C PRO A 715 14.46 26.72 -104.45
N ALA A 716 14.05 25.84 -103.55
CA ALA A 716 12.64 25.65 -103.21
C ALA A 716 11.99 26.98 -102.79
N GLY A 717 10.87 27.34 -103.37
CA GLY A 717 10.13 28.58 -103.11
C GLY A 717 10.57 29.78 -103.97
N TYR A 718 11.64 29.65 -104.77
CA TYR A 718 12.05 30.67 -105.74
C TYR A 718 11.33 30.45 -107.07
N GLN A 719 11.21 31.56 -107.84
CA GLN A 719 10.59 31.56 -109.21
C GLN A 719 11.59 32.05 -110.21
N THR A 720 11.57 31.48 -111.39
CA THR A 720 12.37 31.95 -112.56
C THR A 720 11.58 32.96 -113.35
N ILE A 721 12.20 34.12 -113.60
CA ILE A 721 11.65 35.13 -114.48
C ILE A 721 12.69 35.45 -115.61
N TYR A 722 12.31 35.45 -116.81
CA TYR A 722 13.14 35.86 -117.92
C TYR A 722 12.95 37.36 -118.21
N VAL A 723 14.01 38.07 -118.29
CA VAL A 723 13.97 39.52 -118.50
C VAL A 723 14.68 39.90 -119.77
N LEU A 724 13.97 40.55 -120.71
CA LEU A 724 14.50 41.06 -121.93
C LEU A 724 15.09 42.45 -121.70
N THR A 725 16.37 42.65 -122.05
CA THR A 725 17.09 43.95 -121.88
C THR A 725 17.59 44.44 -123.21
N GLN A 726 17.75 45.75 -123.43
CA GLN A 726 18.30 46.36 -124.64
C GLN A 726 19.48 47.32 -124.36
N GLY A 727 20.58 47.18 -125.18
CA GLY A 727 21.75 48.06 -125.10
C GLY A 727 22.71 47.70 -123.98
N ALA A 728 23.91 48.35 -124.05
CA ALA A 728 24.99 48.07 -123.12
C ALA A 728 24.69 48.44 -121.67
N GLY A 729 23.62 49.14 -121.35
CA GLY A 729 23.20 49.50 -120.00
C GLY A 729 22.14 48.52 -119.38
N LEU A 730 21.84 47.39 -120.05
CA LEU A 730 20.90 46.38 -119.61
C LEU A 730 19.53 46.98 -119.17
N VAL A 731 19.01 47.92 -119.92
CA VAL A 731 17.74 48.56 -119.59
C VAL A 731 16.59 47.55 -119.88
N SER A 732 15.80 47.17 -118.84
CA SER A 732 14.65 46.28 -118.92
C SER A 732 13.57 46.88 -119.86
N ARG A 733 13.05 46.10 -120.79
CA ARG A 733 11.92 46.44 -121.58
C ARG A 733 10.72 45.51 -121.17
N THR A 734 9.70 46.10 -120.73
CA THR A 734 8.42 45.43 -120.44
C THR A 734 7.67 45.14 -121.69
#